data_9563f24f30c606218215bd399913dcbb
#
_entry.id   9563f24f30c606218215bd399913dcbb
#
_cell.length_a   1.000
_cell.length_b   1.000
_cell.length_c   1.000
_cell.angle_alpha   90.00
_cell.angle_beta   90.00
_cell.angle_gamma   90.00
#
_symmetry.space_group_name_H-M   'P 1'
#
loop_
_entity.id
_entity.type
_entity.pdbx_description
1 polymer ?
#
loop_
_entity_poly.entity_id
_entity_poly.type
_entity_poly.pdbx_seq_one_letter_code
_entity_poly.pdbx_strand_id
1 'polypeptide(L)'
;MNRNYLFTAFFAAMFALNANAQGRFNEMEYGKTQTVFHLNASSTPKLRIYKNGQGGKPVKTVKMRAIGNDRWEATVKGNLGGMFYTFDIGKGECPGTFAKAVGVNGNRAAILNMADTNPEGWADDRRPALASPADQVIYELHMRDFSISPTSGMKHQGKYLALTEPRAIAYLKSLGINAIHFQPLFDYASVDETQLHRPQFNWGYDPKNYNVPEGSYSTDPYTPAVRIREFKTMVQALHKAGIRVIFDAVYNHTFDIEGSNFQRTYPDYYYRKTADGRYSDGSGCGNETASERPLMREFMIESVKYWINEFHIDGFRFDLMGVHDIETMNQIRAAVDAIDPSIYIYGEGWSAGTCAYPQEKLAMKASTYKLNGIGAFSDDMRDALRGPFSDDTKGAFLAGIKGEEESLKFGIVGGIAHNQVDMTRVNYDKKPWTNEPTQQISYVSCHDDMCLVDRLKASVPGLKDMTRSQAERQAELIRLDLLAQTAVFTSQGVPFMLAGEEMLRDKKGVHNSFSSPDSINEFNWDNLKQYPQVFEYYCGLIHLRNNHPAFRLGTAEAVREHLEFIATDDCLVAFRLKNLEGIDSWKDIIVVLNANKEAKTIAIPEGEYTVACCNGVINEQGIGLSFNATEATVNAQSALILYQK
;
A
#
# COMPACT_ATOMS: atom_id res chain seq x y z
N MET A 1 -35.51 37.79 1.25
CA MET A 1 -35.85 36.57 0.50
C MET A 1 -34.70 35.63 0.55
N ASN A 2 -34.82 34.76 1.39
CA ASN A 2 -34.41 33.39 1.69
C ASN A 2 -33.12 32.84 1.10
N ARG A 3 -32.03 33.02 1.86
CA ARG A 3 -30.76 32.28 1.73
C ARG A 3 -30.91 30.78 2.05
N ASN A 4 -31.97 30.38 2.75
CA ASN A 4 -32.20 29.00 3.19
C ASN A 4 -32.72 28.05 2.09
N TYR A 5 -33.30 28.57 1.01
CA TYR A 5 -33.79 27.73 -0.10
C TYR A 5 -32.69 27.27 -1.06
N LEU A 6 -31.58 28.02 -1.15
CA LEU A 6 -30.45 27.61 -2.00
C LEU A 6 -29.62 26.48 -1.36
N PHE A 7 -29.48 26.48 -0.02
CA PHE A 7 -28.79 25.40 0.70
C PHE A 7 -29.57 24.08 0.68
N THR A 8 -30.90 24.13 0.80
CA THR A 8 -31.74 22.93 0.76
C THR A 8 -31.82 22.32 -0.63
N ALA A 9 -31.80 23.12 -1.68
CA ALA A 9 -31.77 22.64 -3.06
C ALA A 9 -30.41 22.04 -3.45
N PHE A 10 -29.31 22.56 -2.92
CA PHE A 10 -27.97 22.01 -3.16
C PHE A 10 -27.77 20.68 -2.43
N PHE A 11 -28.26 20.53 -1.18
CA PHE A 11 -28.24 19.27 -0.45
C PHE A 11 -29.17 18.22 -1.08
N ALA A 12 -30.36 18.61 -1.53
CA ALA A 12 -31.29 17.70 -2.21
C ALA A 12 -30.75 17.23 -3.57
N ALA A 13 -30.05 18.11 -4.30
CA ALA A 13 -29.38 17.74 -5.55
C ALA A 13 -28.17 16.82 -5.32
N MET A 14 -27.39 17.01 -4.26
CA MET A 14 -26.32 16.08 -3.86
C MET A 14 -26.86 14.73 -3.42
N PHE A 15 -27.97 14.69 -2.64
CA PHE A 15 -28.61 13.44 -2.26
C PHE A 15 -29.23 12.69 -3.46
N ALA A 16 -29.81 13.41 -4.41
CA ALA A 16 -30.36 12.83 -5.65
C ALA A 16 -29.27 12.33 -6.59
N LEU A 17 -28.11 12.99 -6.64
CA LEU A 17 -26.93 12.54 -7.38
C LEU A 17 -26.33 11.28 -6.74
N ASN A 18 -26.22 11.21 -5.40
CA ASN A 18 -25.71 10.04 -4.69
C ASN A 18 -26.64 8.82 -4.81
N ALA A 19 -27.96 8.99 -4.71
CA ALA A 19 -28.93 7.92 -4.88
C ALA A 19 -28.96 7.36 -6.32
N ASN A 20 -28.67 8.20 -7.33
CA ASN A 20 -28.51 7.75 -8.72
C ASN A 20 -27.17 7.05 -8.96
N ALA A 21 -26.10 7.43 -8.24
CA ALA A 21 -24.78 6.82 -8.40
C ALA A 21 -24.76 5.36 -7.89
N GLN A 22 -25.27 5.10 -6.69
CA GLN A 22 -25.34 3.74 -6.14
C GLN A 22 -26.13 2.76 -7.05
N GLY A 23 -27.13 3.26 -7.78
CA GLY A 23 -27.87 2.45 -8.75
C GLY A 23 -27.11 2.15 -10.04
N ARG A 24 -26.14 3.00 -10.44
CA ARG A 24 -25.50 2.90 -11.75
C ARG A 24 -24.57 1.70 -11.88
N PHE A 25 -23.81 1.37 -10.85
CA PHE A 25 -22.84 0.27 -10.83
C PHE A 25 -23.36 -1.00 -10.12
N ASN A 26 -24.65 -1.09 -9.82
CA ASN A 26 -25.26 -2.33 -9.35
C ASN A 26 -25.72 -3.18 -10.56
N GLU A 27 -24.76 -3.93 -11.15
CA GLU A 27 -24.97 -4.63 -12.42
C GLU A 27 -25.81 -5.90 -12.32
N MET A 28 -26.02 -6.46 -11.12
CA MET A 28 -26.81 -7.68 -10.92
C MET A 28 -27.50 -7.66 -9.56
N GLU A 29 -28.82 -7.82 -9.59
CA GLU A 29 -29.69 -7.97 -8.41
C GLU A 29 -30.31 -9.37 -8.41
N TYR A 30 -29.72 -10.25 -7.61
CA TYR A 30 -30.18 -11.62 -7.49
C TYR A 30 -31.47 -11.73 -6.68
N GLY A 31 -32.41 -12.51 -7.20
CA GLY A 31 -33.60 -12.96 -6.47
C GLY A 31 -33.96 -14.39 -6.84
N LYS A 32 -34.57 -15.11 -5.90
CA LYS A 32 -34.95 -16.55 -6.08
C LYS A 32 -35.97 -16.76 -7.20
N THR A 33 -36.77 -15.77 -7.55
CA THR A 33 -37.82 -15.85 -8.57
C THR A 33 -37.46 -15.14 -9.86
N GLN A 34 -36.56 -14.19 -9.80
CA GLN A 34 -36.01 -13.44 -10.93
C GLN A 34 -34.71 -12.75 -10.56
N THR A 35 -33.88 -12.49 -11.56
CA THR A 35 -32.66 -11.67 -11.43
C THR A 35 -32.77 -10.48 -12.37
N VAL A 36 -32.42 -9.28 -11.89
CA VAL A 36 -32.38 -8.07 -12.69
C VAL A 36 -30.92 -7.74 -13.00
N PHE A 37 -30.66 -7.39 -14.24
CA PHE A 37 -29.33 -7.03 -14.72
C PHE A 37 -29.35 -5.61 -15.27
N HIS A 38 -28.33 -4.84 -14.93
CA HIS A 38 -28.11 -3.49 -15.41
C HIS A 38 -26.72 -3.38 -16.06
N LEU A 39 -26.56 -2.46 -17.00
CA LEU A 39 -25.26 -2.14 -17.56
C LEU A 39 -25.24 -0.70 -18.01
N ASN A 40 -24.10 -0.01 -17.80
CA ASN A 40 -23.76 1.24 -18.50
C ASN A 40 -23.00 0.86 -19.77
N ALA A 41 -23.54 1.22 -20.94
CA ALA A 41 -22.93 0.86 -22.22
C ALA A 41 -23.33 1.84 -23.32
N SER A 42 -22.39 2.09 -24.24
CA SER A 42 -22.58 3.02 -25.36
C SER A 42 -23.58 2.55 -26.42
N SER A 43 -23.93 1.28 -26.40
CA SER A 43 -24.92 0.70 -27.35
C SER A 43 -25.63 -0.51 -26.72
N THR A 44 -26.72 -0.95 -27.38
CA THR A 44 -27.61 -2.00 -26.86
C THR A 44 -26.87 -3.31 -26.56
N PRO A 45 -26.80 -3.74 -25.30
CA PRO A 45 -26.16 -4.98 -24.93
C PRO A 45 -27.05 -6.21 -25.16
N LYS A 46 -26.41 -7.36 -25.37
CA LYS A 46 -26.99 -8.69 -25.21
C LYS A 46 -26.48 -9.27 -23.89
N LEU A 47 -27.40 -9.65 -23.02
CA LEU A 47 -27.11 -10.43 -21.84
C LEU A 47 -27.12 -11.92 -22.21
N ARG A 48 -26.06 -12.66 -21.87
CA ARG A 48 -25.98 -14.11 -22.05
C ARG A 48 -25.85 -14.80 -20.69
N ILE A 49 -26.63 -15.87 -20.50
CA ILE A 49 -26.61 -16.68 -19.28
C ILE A 49 -25.98 -18.04 -19.57
N TYR A 50 -25.11 -18.50 -18.69
CA TYR A 50 -24.36 -19.76 -18.81
C TYR A 50 -24.55 -20.64 -17.59
N LYS A 51 -24.43 -21.96 -17.76
CA LYS A 51 -24.41 -22.92 -16.63
C LYS A 51 -23.05 -22.92 -15.91
N ASN A 52 -21.95 -22.72 -16.65
CA ASN A 52 -20.60 -22.89 -16.15
C ASN A 52 -19.83 -21.57 -16.23
N GLY A 53 -18.88 -21.38 -15.32
CA GLY A 53 -17.98 -20.23 -15.30
C GLY A 53 -17.02 -20.19 -16.50
N GLN A 54 -16.81 -21.32 -17.15
CA GLN A 54 -15.94 -21.45 -18.32
C GLN A 54 -16.54 -22.45 -19.32
N GLY A 55 -16.29 -22.21 -20.62
CA GLY A 55 -16.74 -23.10 -21.69
C GLY A 55 -18.26 -23.17 -21.88
N GLY A 56 -18.72 -24.03 -22.79
CA GLY A 56 -20.16 -24.23 -23.08
C GLY A 56 -20.82 -23.06 -23.83
N LYS A 57 -22.07 -23.27 -24.26
CA LYS A 57 -22.89 -22.28 -24.96
C LYS A 57 -23.82 -21.57 -23.96
N PRO A 58 -24.27 -20.32 -24.24
CA PRO A 58 -25.28 -19.68 -23.42
C PRO A 58 -26.60 -20.48 -23.45
N VAL A 59 -27.21 -20.65 -22.29
CA VAL A 59 -28.52 -21.28 -22.15
C VAL A 59 -29.65 -20.29 -22.43
N LYS A 60 -29.34 -18.99 -22.32
CA LYS A 60 -30.29 -17.92 -22.63
C LYS A 60 -29.53 -16.70 -23.12
N THR A 61 -30.12 -16.01 -24.11
CA THR A 61 -29.66 -14.69 -24.59
C THR A 61 -30.84 -13.73 -24.56
N VAL A 62 -30.64 -12.56 -23.98
CA VAL A 62 -31.67 -11.53 -23.82
C VAL A 62 -31.13 -10.21 -24.36
N LYS A 63 -31.86 -9.51 -25.22
CA LYS A 63 -31.58 -8.13 -25.60
C LYS A 63 -32.02 -7.24 -24.45
N MET A 64 -31.13 -6.37 -23.97
CA MET A 64 -31.43 -5.43 -22.89
C MET A 64 -32.26 -4.24 -23.38
N ARG A 65 -33.09 -3.69 -22.52
CA ARG A 65 -33.94 -2.53 -22.75
C ARG A 65 -33.25 -1.27 -22.23
N ALA A 66 -33.26 -0.19 -23.02
CA ALA A 66 -32.80 1.11 -22.56
C ALA A 66 -33.69 1.66 -21.43
N ILE A 67 -33.08 2.17 -20.39
CA ILE A 67 -33.75 2.86 -19.28
C ILE A 67 -33.30 4.32 -19.12
N GLY A 68 -32.55 4.84 -20.11
CA GLY A 68 -32.07 6.23 -20.21
C GLY A 68 -30.60 6.39 -19.83
N ASN A 69 -29.96 7.47 -20.28
CA ASN A 69 -28.59 7.84 -19.94
C ASN A 69 -27.55 6.71 -20.14
N ASP A 70 -27.59 6.04 -21.30
CA ASP A 70 -26.73 4.88 -21.63
C ASP A 70 -26.81 3.73 -20.63
N ARG A 71 -27.93 3.65 -19.88
CA ARG A 71 -28.23 2.54 -18.97
C ARG A 71 -29.21 1.55 -19.63
N TRP A 72 -28.91 0.30 -19.41
CA TRP A 72 -29.66 -0.83 -19.96
C TRP A 72 -30.08 -1.79 -18.87
N GLU A 73 -31.23 -2.42 -19.04
CA GLU A 73 -31.83 -3.35 -18.08
C GLU A 73 -32.34 -4.61 -18.76
N ALA A 74 -32.22 -5.74 -18.09
CA ALA A 74 -32.90 -6.99 -18.43
C ALA A 74 -33.35 -7.73 -17.16
N THR A 75 -34.57 -8.24 -17.15
CA THR A 75 -35.09 -9.13 -16.08
C THR A 75 -35.21 -10.54 -16.63
N VAL A 76 -34.61 -11.48 -15.91
CA VAL A 76 -34.70 -12.92 -16.24
C VAL A 76 -35.41 -13.64 -15.13
N LYS A 77 -36.59 -14.26 -15.46
CA LYS A 77 -37.40 -15.07 -14.53
C LYS A 77 -36.74 -16.41 -14.22
N GLY A 78 -36.96 -16.91 -13.03
CA GLY A 78 -36.44 -18.16 -12.49
C GLY A 78 -35.29 -17.93 -11.52
N ASN A 79 -34.92 -19.00 -10.83
CA ASN A 79 -33.76 -18.99 -9.96
C ASN A 79 -32.50 -19.21 -10.80
N LEU A 80 -31.62 -18.18 -10.87
CA LEU A 80 -30.35 -18.24 -11.60
C LEU A 80 -29.15 -18.41 -10.67
N GLY A 81 -29.35 -18.58 -9.38
CA GLY A 81 -28.23 -18.74 -8.41
C GLY A 81 -27.29 -19.88 -8.83
N GLY A 82 -26.01 -19.61 -8.81
CA GLY A 82 -24.94 -20.53 -9.25
C GLY A 82 -24.70 -20.57 -10.76
N MET A 83 -25.46 -19.80 -11.55
CA MET A 83 -25.19 -19.60 -12.98
C MET A 83 -24.26 -18.40 -13.20
N PHE A 84 -23.87 -18.20 -14.47
CA PHE A 84 -22.95 -17.14 -14.87
C PHE A 84 -23.54 -16.30 -15.99
N TYR A 85 -23.02 -15.09 -16.16
CA TYR A 85 -23.47 -14.20 -17.21
C TYR A 85 -22.33 -13.40 -17.84
N THR A 86 -22.62 -12.87 -19.04
CA THR A 86 -21.80 -11.87 -19.73
C THR A 86 -22.71 -10.85 -20.41
N PHE A 87 -22.13 -9.69 -20.66
CA PHE A 87 -22.70 -8.67 -21.56
C PHE A 87 -21.89 -8.60 -22.86
N ASP A 88 -22.54 -8.16 -23.95
CA ASP A 88 -21.90 -7.97 -25.25
C ASP A 88 -22.63 -6.91 -26.05
N ILE A 89 -21.94 -5.81 -26.36
CA ILE A 89 -22.40 -4.73 -27.25
C ILE A 89 -21.97 -4.91 -28.70
N GLY A 90 -21.41 -6.08 -29.06
CA GLY A 90 -20.78 -6.34 -30.36
C GLY A 90 -19.28 -6.11 -30.39
N LYS A 91 -18.65 -5.93 -29.19
CA LYS A 91 -17.21 -5.75 -29.00
C LYS A 91 -16.55 -6.93 -28.28
N GLY A 92 -17.27 -8.03 -28.14
CA GLY A 92 -16.86 -9.20 -27.35
C GLY A 92 -17.55 -9.26 -25.99
N GLU A 93 -17.62 -10.47 -25.46
CA GLU A 93 -18.26 -10.71 -24.17
C GLU A 93 -17.37 -10.25 -23.01
N CYS A 94 -18.01 -9.66 -21.98
CA CYS A 94 -17.34 -9.30 -20.73
C CYS A 94 -18.27 -9.54 -19.53
N PRO A 95 -17.75 -9.72 -18.31
CA PRO A 95 -18.56 -9.89 -17.09
C PRO A 95 -19.31 -8.62 -16.66
N GLY A 96 -18.98 -7.46 -17.27
CA GLY A 96 -19.42 -6.13 -16.85
C GLY A 96 -18.29 -5.34 -16.22
N THR A 97 -18.47 -4.02 -16.07
CA THR A 97 -17.45 -3.14 -15.47
C THR A 97 -17.37 -3.30 -13.96
N PHE A 98 -18.50 -3.69 -13.32
CA PHE A 98 -18.62 -3.77 -11.86
C PHE A 98 -19.04 -5.18 -11.38
N ALA A 99 -18.56 -6.22 -12.06
CA ALA A 99 -18.78 -7.58 -11.59
C ALA A 99 -18.23 -7.76 -10.17
N LYS A 100 -19.02 -8.34 -9.27
CA LYS A 100 -18.69 -8.57 -7.85
C LYS A 100 -18.26 -10.01 -7.56
N ALA A 101 -18.49 -10.91 -8.49
CA ALA A 101 -18.11 -12.31 -8.45
C ALA A 101 -17.90 -12.81 -9.87
N VAL A 102 -16.90 -13.66 -10.07
CA VAL A 102 -16.59 -14.22 -11.39
C VAL A 102 -16.29 -15.72 -11.28
N GLY A 103 -16.43 -16.42 -12.39
CA GLY A 103 -15.93 -17.78 -12.55
C GLY A 103 -14.41 -17.81 -12.71
N VAL A 104 -13.87 -19.02 -12.80
CA VAL A 104 -12.45 -19.27 -13.00
C VAL A 104 -11.89 -18.44 -14.19
N ASN A 105 -10.72 -17.84 -13.99
CA ASN A 105 -10.07 -16.90 -14.94
C ASN A 105 -10.88 -15.63 -15.26
N GLY A 106 -11.90 -15.27 -14.49
CA GLY A 106 -12.56 -13.96 -14.53
C GLY A 106 -13.34 -13.59 -15.79
N ASN A 107 -13.63 -14.53 -16.71
CA ASN A 107 -14.26 -14.21 -18.00
C ASN A 107 -15.79 -14.11 -17.98
N ARG A 108 -16.43 -14.61 -16.94
CA ARG A 108 -17.88 -14.55 -16.73
C ARG A 108 -18.18 -14.13 -15.32
N ALA A 109 -19.12 -13.22 -15.14
CA ALA A 109 -19.62 -12.87 -13.83
C ALA A 109 -20.52 -14.00 -13.30
N ALA A 110 -20.52 -14.19 -11.99
CA ALA A 110 -21.33 -15.20 -11.30
C ALA A 110 -22.59 -14.59 -10.71
N ILE A 111 -23.69 -15.36 -10.73
CA ILE A 111 -24.97 -14.97 -10.12
C ILE A 111 -25.05 -15.61 -8.74
N LEU A 112 -24.90 -14.81 -7.70
CA LEU A 112 -24.98 -15.23 -6.31
C LEU A 112 -25.50 -14.11 -5.41
N ASN A 113 -25.93 -14.48 -4.21
CA ASN A 113 -26.20 -13.52 -3.16
C ASN A 113 -24.91 -13.29 -2.36
N MET A 114 -24.40 -12.06 -2.35
CA MET A 114 -23.15 -11.71 -1.63
C MET A 114 -23.23 -12.04 -0.13
N ALA A 115 -24.41 -11.90 0.50
CA ALA A 115 -24.59 -12.22 1.91
C ALA A 115 -24.33 -13.70 2.25
N ASP A 116 -24.51 -14.61 1.27
CA ASP A 116 -24.25 -16.04 1.46
C ASP A 116 -22.73 -16.37 1.48
N THR A 117 -21.89 -15.39 1.16
CA THR A 117 -20.42 -15.50 1.22
C THR A 117 -19.82 -15.06 2.55
N ASN A 118 -20.63 -14.51 3.45
CA ASN A 118 -20.17 -14.02 4.74
C ASN A 118 -19.72 -15.18 5.65
N PRO A 119 -18.54 -15.11 6.26
CA PRO A 119 -18.16 -16.06 7.30
C PRO A 119 -19.01 -15.84 8.57
N GLU A 120 -18.98 -16.81 9.47
CA GLU A 120 -19.65 -16.70 10.76
C GLU A 120 -19.14 -15.48 11.55
N GLY A 121 -20.06 -14.68 12.09
CA GLY A 121 -19.76 -13.47 12.85
C GLY A 121 -19.30 -12.28 11.99
N TRP A 122 -19.46 -12.33 10.67
CA TRP A 122 -19.06 -11.23 9.78
C TRP A 122 -19.77 -9.89 10.10
N ALA A 123 -21.03 -9.93 10.48
CA ALA A 123 -21.80 -8.75 10.87
C ALA A 123 -21.27 -8.07 12.15
N ASP A 124 -20.55 -8.81 12.98
CA ASP A 124 -19.94 -8.34 14.22
C ASP A 124 -18.46 -7.98 14.04
N ASP A 125 -17.90 -8.17 12.85
CA ASP A 125 -16.53 -7.77 12.55
C ASP A 125 -16.36 -6.25 12.72
N ARG A 126 -15.25 -5.85 13.34
CA ARG A 126 -14.96 -4.44 13.60
C ARG A 126 -13.52 -4.15 13.22
N ARG A 127 -13.36 -3.08 12.47
CA ARG A 127 -12.05 -2.54 12.09
C ARG A 127 -11.30 -2.13 13.36
N PRO A 128 -10.00 -2.46 13.48
CA PRO A 128 -9.17 -2.00 14.61
C PRO A 128 -9.16 -0.48 14.72
N ALA A 129 -9.27 0.05 15.93
CA ALA A 129 -9.25 1.49 16.17
C ALA A 129 -7.93 2.12 15.72
N LEU A 130 -7.99 3.32 15.19
CA LEU A 130 -6.85 4.13 14.79
C LEU A 130 -7.15 5.59 15.09
N ALA A 131 -6.36 6.22 15.95
CA ALA A 131 -6.57 7.62 16.33
C ALA A 131 -5.95 8.59 15.32
N SER A 132 -4.82 8.22 14.71
CA SER A 132 -4.10 9.01 13.72
C SER A 132 -3.44 8.11 12.68
N PRO A 133 -3.31 8.53 11.43
CA PRO A 133 -2.46 7.81 10.46
C PRO A 133 -1.02 7.60 10.95
N ALA A 134 -0.48 8.49 11.79
CA ALA A 134 0.84 8.37 12.40
C ALA A 134 1.01 7.14 13.31
N ASP A 135 -0.11 6.60 13.82
CA ASP A 135 -0.13 5.40 14.68
C ASP A 135 0.02 4.10 13.89
N GLN A 136 0.00 4.16 12.56
CA GLN A 136 0.19 2.98 11.74
C GLN A 136 1.66 2.60 11.63
N VAL A 137 1.91 1.29 11.63
CA VAL A 137 3.13 0.65 11.17
C VAL A 137 2.72 -0.26 10.03
N ILE A 138 3.04 0.14 8.80
CA ILE A 138 2.58 -0.53 7.58
C ILE A 138 3.59 -1.59 7.16
N TYR A 139 3.09 -2.82 6.99
CA TYR A 139 3.84 -3.99 6.55
C TYR A 139 3.35 -4.40 5.15
N GLU A 140 4.15 -4.17 4.11
CA GLU A 140 3.80 -4.50 2.73
C GLU A 140 3.99 -6.00 2.47
N LEU A 141 2.93 -6.68 2.08
CA LEU A 141 2.90 -8.13 1.96
C LEU A 141 2.34 -8.60 0.62
N HIS A 142 3.05 -9.50 -0.07
CA HIS A 142 2.47 -10.29 -1.15
C HIS A 142 1.87 -11.59 -0.61
N MET A 143 0.63 -11.88 -0.97
CA MET A 143 -0.14 -13.01 -0.43
C MET A 143 0.57 -14.35 -0.58
N ARG A 144 1.17 -14.61 -1.75
CA ARG A 144 1.84 -15.87 -2.03
C ARG A 144 3.20 -15.98 -1.32
N ASP A 145 4.01 -14.91 -1.38
CA ASP A 145 5.39 -14.88 -0.87
C ASP A 145 5.46 -15.27 0.61
N PHE A 146 4.51 -14.76 1.39
CA PHE A 146 4.46 -14.93 2.83
C PHE A 146 4.45 -16.40 3.27
N SER A 147 3.72 -17.25 2.55
CA SER A 147 3.44 -18.60 3.03
C SER A 147 3.81 -19.74 2.08
N ILE A 148 4.18 -19.43 0.83
CA ILE A 148 4.41 -20.47 -0.19
C ILE A 148 5.63 -21.35 0.10
N SER A 149 6.64 -20.81 0.79
CA SER A 149 7.83 -21.57 1.15
C SER A 149 7.49 -22.75 2.06
N PRO A 150 8.07 -23.94 1.82
CA PRO A 150 7.95 -25.08 2.75
C PRO A 150 8.44 -24.75 4.16
N THR A 151 9.38 -23.79 4.30
CA THR A 151 9.92 -23.36 5.61
C THR A 151 8.90 -22.54 6.42
N SER A 152 7.81 -22.05 5.78
CA SER A 152 6.74 -21.32 6.47
C SER A 152 6.05 -22.16 7.55
N GLY A 153 5.93 -23.48 7.33
CA GLY A 153 5.19 -24.40 8.18
C GLY A 153 3.69 -24.12 8.23
N MET A 154 3.17 -23.34 7.29
CA MET A 154 1.74 -23.06 7.12
C MET A 154 1.08 -24.13 6.25
N LYS A 155 -0.17 -24.44 6.56
CA LYS A 155 -0.94 -25.46 5.84
C LYS A 155 -1.47 -24.95 4.50
N HIS A 156 -1.96 -23.70 4.47
CA HIS A 156 -2.60 -23.09 3.30
C HIS A 156 -1.60 -22.22 2.53
N GLN A 157 -0.51 -22.82 2.06
CA GLN A 157 0.59 -22.13 1.39
C GLN A 157 0.13 -21.33 0.17
N GLY A 158 0.46 -20.03 0.13
CA GLY A 158 0.11 -19.10 -0.95
C GLY A 158 -1.39 -18.76 -1.05
N LYS A 159 -2.17 -18.97 0.03
CA LYS A 159 -3.63 -18.78 0.04
C LYS A 159 -4.07 -17.79 1.12
N TYR A 160 -5.26 -17.16 0.92
CA TYR A 160 -5.87 -16.27 1.92
C TYR A 160 -5.89 -16.91 3.33
N LEU A 161 -6.23 -18.18 3.41
CA LEU A 161 -6.36 -18.89 4.68
C LEU A 161 -5.04 -19.06 5.44
N ALA A 162 -3.88 -18.90 4.80
CA ALA A 162 -2.59 -18.90 5.51
C ALA A 162 -2.54 -17.83 6.61
N LEU A 163 -3.13 -16.66 6.34
CA LEU A 163 -3.17 -15.54 7.29
C LEU A 163 -4.23 -15.69 8.40
N THR A 164 -4.98 -16.78 8.40
CA THR A 164 -5.89 -17.15 9.49
C THR A 164 -5.26 -18.14 10.47
N GLU A 165 -4.10 -18.70 10.10
CA GLU A 165 -3.45 -19.73 10.90
C GLU A 165 -2.79 -19.14 12.15
N PRO A 166 -2.85 -19.84 13.31
CA PRO A 166 -2.28 -19.36 14.57
C PRO A 166 -0.81 -18.94 14.45
N ARG A 167 -0.02 -19.64 13.63
CA ARG A 167 1.40 -19.34 13.40
C ARG A 167 1.59 -17.97 12.73
N ALA A 168 0.82 -17.69 11.67
CA ALA A 168 0.89 -16.42 10.97
C ALA A 168 0.45 -15.26 11.88
N ILE A 169 -0.67 -15.42 12.58
CA ILE A 169 -1.20 -14.41 13.50
C ILE A 169 -0.22 -14.16 14.65
N ALA A 170 0.34 -15.21 15.25
CA ALA A 170 1.32 -15.06 16.33
C ALA A 170 2.57 -14.32 15.88
N TYR A 171 3.09 -14.64 14.69
CA TYR A 171 4.23 -13.95 14.09
C TYR A 171 3.97 -12.46 13.89
N LEU A 172 2.87 -12.10 13.20
CA LEU A 172 2.51 -10.71 12.93
C LEU A 172 2.30 -9.90 14.21
N LYS A 173 1.68 -10.51 15.24
CA LYS A 173 1.52 -9.90 16.55
C LYS A 173 2.85 -9.72 17.28
N SER A 174 3.76 -10.69 17.19
CA SER A 174 5.08 -10.60 17.84
C SER A 174 5.96 -9.52 17.21
N LEU A 175 5.82 -9.28 15.91
CA LEU A 175 6.47 -8.18 15.21
C LEU A 175 5.95 -6.81 15.69
N GLY A 176 4.66 -6.72 16.05
CA GLY A 176 4.06 -5.50 16.59
C GLY A 176 3.45 -4.57 15.55
N ILE A 177 3.37 -4.98 14.29
CA ILE A 177 2.69 -4.22 13.22
C ILE A 177 1.18 -4.16 13.47
N ASN A 178 0.53 -3.11 12.98
CA ASN A 178 -0.91 -2.90 13.13
C ASN A 178 -1.65 -2.64 11.81
N ALA A 179 -0.93 -2.64 10.69
CA ALA A 179 -1.51 -2.54 9.35
C ALA A 179 -0.74 -3.39 8.35
N ILE A 180 -1.43 -4.15 7.51
CA ILE A 180 -0.84 -4.87 6.38
C ILE A 180 -1.34 -4.23 5.10
N HIS A 181 -0.43 -3.73 4.29
CA HIS A 181 -0.66 -3.38 2.90
C HIS A 181 -0.43 -4.62 2.05
N PHE A 182 -1.49 -5.18 1.51
CA PHE A 182 -1.37 -6.27 0.55
C PHE A 182 -1.11 -5.73 -0.85
N GLN A 183 -0.11 -6.29 -1.55
CA GLN A 183 -0.03 -6.19 -2.99
C GLN A 183 -1.33 -6.69 -3.63
N PRO A 184 -1.63 -6.38 -4.91
CA PRO A 184 -2.97 -6.50 -5.45
C PRO A 184 -3.70 -7.81 -5.10
N LEU A 185 -4.90 -7.69 -4.54
CA LEU A 185 -5.77 -8.80 -4.16
C LEU A 185 -7.04 -8.90 -5.02
N PHE A 186 -7.25 -7.97 -5.97
CA PHE A 186 -8.32 -8.10 -6.96
C PHE A 186 -7.92 -9.07 -8.07
N ASP A 187 -8.92 -9.53 -8.83
CA ASP A 187 -8.76 -10.46 -9.95
C ASP A 187 -7.87 -9.85 -11.06
N TYR A 188 -6.74 -10.46 -11.33
CA TYR A 188 -5.73 -10.03 -12.31
C TYR A 188 -5.51 -11.10 -13.39
N ALA A 189 -4.83 -10.75 -14.49
CA ALA A 189 -4.90 -11.54 -15.73
C ALA A 189 -3.79 -12.59 -15.89
N SER A 190 -2.61 -12.39 -15.29
CA SER A 190 -1.38 -13.12 -15.63
C SER A 190 -1.27 -14.51 -15.01
N VAL A 191 -2.16 -14.91 -14.11
CA VAL A 191 -2.20 -16.26 -13.53
C VAL A 191 -3.39 -17.05 -14.09
N ASP A 192 -3.11 -18.21 -14.70
CA ASP A 192 -4.16 -19.14 -15.13
C ASP A 192 -4.67 -19.95 -13.94
N GLU A 193 -5.81 -19.58 -13.41
CA GLU A 193 -6.45 -20.25 -12.26
C GLU A 193 -6.80 -21.71 -12.52
N THR A 194 -6.85 -22.16 -13.78
CA THR A 194 -7.08 -23.56 -14.13
C THR A 194 -5.82 -24.42 -14.03
N GLN A 195 -4.65 -23.80 -13.86
CA GLN A 195 -3.34 -24.45 -13.87
C GLN A 195 -2.55 -24.21 -12.56
N LEU A 196 -3.23 -23.98 -11.43
CA LEU A 196 -2.58 -23.66 -10.14
C LEU A 196 -1.67 -24.78 -9.60
N HIS A 197 -1.71 -25.96 -10.18
CA HIS A 197 -0.74 -27.04 -9.91
C HIS A 197 0.64 -26.80 -10.55
N ARG A 198 0.76 -25.83 -11.45
CA ARG A 198 2.02 -25.39 -12.05
C ARG A 198 2.52 -24.14 -11.32
N PRO A 199 3.85 -23.99 -11.16
CA PRO A 199 4.41 -22.76 -10.64
C PRO A 199 4.01 -21.57 -11.52
N GLN A 200 3.33 -20.62 -10.93
CA GLN A 200 2.92 -19.35 -11.54
C GLN A 200 3.04 -18.26 -10.48
N PHE A 201 3.64 -17.15 -10.85
CA PHE A 201 3.84 -16.03 -9.97
C PHE A 201 3.63 -14.73 -10.73
N ASN A 202 2.92 -13.81 -10.12
CA ASN A 202 2.87 -12.40 -10.50
C ASN A 202 2.53 -11.55 -9.28
N TRP A 203 3.03 -10.31 -9.23
CA TRP A 203 2.63 -9.38 -8.17
C TRP A 203 1.15 -9.00 -8.23
N GLY A 204 0.52 -9.06 -9.42
CA GLY A 204 -0.89 -8.77 -9.62
C GLY A 204 -1.21 -7.35 -10.11
N TYR A 205 -0.22 -6.58 -10.59
CA TYR A 205 -0.44 -5.24 -11.15
C TYR A 205 -0.91 -5.27 -12.62
N ASP A 206 -1.73 -6.23 -12.97
CA ASP A 206 -2.34 -6.42 -14.28
C ASP A 206 -3.87 -6.63 -14.16
N PRO A 207 -4.62 -5.58 -13.73
CA PRO A 207 -6.00 -5.68 -13.31
C PRO A 207 -6.95 -6.13 -14.42
N LYS A 208 -7.88 -7.03 -14.06
CA LYS A 208 -8.93 -7.56 -14.94
C LYS A 208 -10.32 -7.25 -14.40
N ASN A 209 -10.64 -7.66 -13.19
CA ASN A 209 -11.92 -7.41 -12.53
C ASN A 209 -11.70 -6.71 -11.18
N TYR A 210 -11.86 -5.39 -11.14
CA TYR A 210 -11.50 -4.54 -10.00
C TYR A 210 -12.27 -4.80 -8.69
N ASN A 211 -13.43 -5.44 -8.76
CA ASN A 211 -14.32 -5.63 -7.60
C ASN A 211 -14.50 -7.11 -7.21
N VAL A 212 -13.54 -7.94 -7.59
CA VAL A 212 -13.53 -9.38 -7.32
C VAL A 212 -12.20 -9.76 -6.67
N PRO A 213 -12.18 -10.53 -5.57
CA PRO A 213 -10.94 -11.07 -5.01
C PRO A 213 -10.25 -12.05 -5.98
N GLU A 214 -8.91 -12.05 -5.99
CA GLU A 214 -8.08 -12.92 -6.83
C GLU A 214 -8.34 -14.40 -6.53
N GLY A 215 -8.55 -15.20 -7.57
CA GLY A 215 -8.89 -16.60 -7.43
C GLY A 215 -7.72 -17.53 -7.19
N SER A 216 -6.50 -17.16 -7.61
CA SER A 216 -5.31 -17.98 -7.37
C SER A 216 -4.95 -18.11 -5.88
N TYR A 217 -5.40 -17.14 -5.06
CA TYR A 217 -5.24 -17.17 -3.60
C TYR A 217 -6.36 -17.93 -2.88
N SER A 218 -7.39 -18.38 -3.60
CA SER A 218 -8.47 -19.23 -3.06
C SER A 218 -8.08 -20.70 -3.08
N THR A 219 -8.70 -21.48 -2.18
CA THR A 219 -8.56 -22.94 -2.20
C THR A 219 -9.36 -23.59 -3.31
N ASP A 220 -10.41 -22.91 -3.83
CA ASP A 220 -11.20 -23.34 -4.97
C ASP A 220 -11.58 -22.15 -5.88
N PRO A 221 -10.82 -21.90 -6.96
CA PRO A 221 -11.09 -20.81 -7.90
C PRO A 221 -12.31 -21.06 -8.78
N TYR A 222 -12.79 -22.31 -8.89
CA TYR A 222 -13.95 -22.67 -9.70
C TYR A 222 -15.28 -22.28 -9.06
N THR A 223 -15.32 -22.19 -7.71
CA THR A 223 -16.51 -21.80 -6.95
C THR A 223 -16.41 -20.34 -6.51
N PRO A 224 -17.08 -19.39 -7.18
CA PRO A 224 -16.91 -17.95 -6.94
C PRO A 224 -17.11 -17.52 -5.48
N ALA A 225 -18.05 -18.16 -4.77
CA ALA A 225 -18.30 -17.84 -3.35
C ALA A 225 -17.14 -18.21 -2.43
N VAL A 226 -16.28 -19.16 -2.80
CA VAL A 226 -15.15 -19.60 -1.95
C VAL A 226 -14.11 -18.51 -1.85
N ARG A 227 -13.64 -17.92 -2.99
CA ARG A 227 -12.66 -16.83 -2.97
C ARG A 227 -13.14 -15.64 -2.13
N ILE A 228 -14.41 -15.29 -2.24
CA ILE A 228 -15.00 -14.15 -1.50
C ILE A 228 -15.05 -14.47 0.00
N ARG A 229 -15.51 -15.66 0.38
CA ARG A 229 -15.58 -16.08 1.78
C ARG A 229 -14.21 -16.17 2.43
N GLU A 230 -13.23 -16.76 1.74
CA GLU A 230 -11.86 -16.89 2.26
C GLU A 230 -11.18 -15.54 2.44
N PHE A 231 -11.39 -14.61 1.51
CA PHE A 231 -10.91 -13.23 1.66
C PHE A 231 -11.53 -12.57 2.91
N LYS A 232 -12.86 -12.64 3.08
CA LYS A 232 -13.53 -12.10 4.27
C LYS A 232 -13.06 -12.77 5.56
N THR A 233 -12.82 -14.09 5.53
CA THR A 233 -12.29 -14.82 6.69
C THR A 233 -10.90 -14.34 7.07
N MET A 234 -10.04 -14.06 6.10
CA MET A 234 -8.72 -13.48 6.33
C MET A 234 -8.83 -12.09 6.97
N VAL A 235 -9.64 -11.20 6.40
CA VAL A 235 -9.84 -9.85 6.97
C VAL A 235 -10.33 -9.94 8.42
N GLN A 236 -11.34 -10.75 8.69
CA GLN A 236 -11.87 -10.95 10.04
C GLN A 236 -10.81 -11.48 11.02
N ALA A 237 -9.93 -12.39 10.58
CA ALA A 237 -8.86 -12.93 11.41
C ALA A 237 -7.81 -11.86 11.76
N LEU A 238 -7.45 -11.01 10.79
CA LEU A 238 -6.53 -9.89 10.98
C LEU A 238 -7.13 -8.83 11.90
N HIS A 239 -8.41 -8.47 11.73
CA HIS A 239 -9.11 -7.54 12.63
C HIS A 239 -9.13 -8.06 14.08
N LYS A 240 -9.43 -9.33 14.30
CA LYS A 240 -9.37 -9.97 15.63
C LYS A 240 -7.95 -9.93 16.24
N ALA A 241 -6.93 -9.87 15.39
CA ALA A 241 -5.54 -9.71 15.82
C ALA A 241 -5.13 -8.26 16.08
N GLY A 242 -6.00 -7.28 15.80
CA GLY A 242 -5.70 -5.85 15.93
C GLY A 242 -4.98 -5.27 14.70
N ILE A 243 -5.03 -5.95 13.56
CA ILE A 243 -4.30 -5.59 12.33
C ILE A 243 -5.29 -5.09 11.29
N ARG A 244 -5.08 -3.89 10.78
CA ARG A 244 -5.83 -3.28 9.68
C ARG A 244 -5.39 -3.85 8.34
N VAL A 245 -6.30 -3.86 7.38
CA VAL A 245 -6.08 -4.33 6.01
C VAL A 245 -6.10 -3.16 5.04
N ILE A 246 -4.98 -2.91 4.39
CA ILE A 246 -4.81 -1.89 3.35
C ILE A 246 -4.80 -2.58 1.99
N PHE A 247 -5.64 -2.09 1.09
CA PHE A 247 -5.84 -2.63 -0.26
C PHE A 247 -5.04 -1.84 -1.29
N ASP A 248 -4.35 -2.53 -2.17
CA ASP A 248 -3.65 -1.92 -3.30
C ASP A 248 -4.62 -1.66 -4.46
N ALA A 249 -4.84 -0.40 -4.77
CA ALA A 249 -5.82 0.06 -5.74
C ALA A 249 -5.15 0.44 -7.07
N VAL A 250 -5.18 -0.47 -8.04
CA VAL A 250 -4.53 -0.30 -9.35
C VAL A 250 -5.56 0.17 -10.38
N TYR A 251 -6.09 1.40 -10.23
CA TYR A 251 -7.06 1.96 -11.17
C TYR A 251 -6.42 2.71 -12.35
N ASN A 252 -5.10 2.88 -12.35
CA ASN A 252 -4.38 3.69 -13.33
C ASN A 252 -4.33 3.08 -14.74
N HIS A 253 -4.48 1.76 -14.88
CA HIS A 253 -4.50 1.05 -16.17
C HIS A 253 -5.32 -0.23 -16.10
N THR A 254 -5.53 -0.88 -17.25
CA THR A 254 -6.05 -2.25 -17.38
C THR A 254 -4.99 -3.15 -17.99
N PHE A 255 -5.06 -4.47 -17.75
CA PHE A 255 -4.15 -5.45 -18.34
C PHE A 255 -3.96 -5.27 -19.85
N ASP A 256 -5.07 -5.14 -20.58
CA ASP A 256 -5.08 -4.74 -21.99
C ASP A 256 -6.29 -3.84 -22.28
N ILE A 257 -6.27 -3.14 -23.39
CA ILE A 257 -7.38 -2.25 -23.76
C ILE A 257 -8.53 -3.05 -24.36
N GLU A 258 -8.28 -3.81 -25.41
CA GLU A 258 -9.33 -4.44 -26.22
C GLU A 258 -10.10 -5.53 -25.47
N GLY A 259 -9.44 -6.23 -24.57
CA GLY A 259 -10.03 -7.26 -23.69
C GLY A 259 -10.68 -6.71 -22.43
N SER A 260 -10.46 -5.45 -22.10
CA SER A 260 -10.96 -4.87 -20.86
C SER A 260 -12.48 -4.74 -20.83
N ASN A 261 -13.03 -4.86 -19.62
CA ASN A 261 -14.47 -4.64 -19.40
C ASN A 261 -14.88 -3.20 -19.77
N PHE A 262 -13.98 -2.24 -19.62
CA PHE A 262 -14.19 -0.85 -19.98
C PHE A 262 -14.39 -0.67 -21.49
N GLN A 263 -13.46 -1.20 -22.29
CA GLN A 263 -13.52 -1.07 -23.75
C GLN A 263 -14.70 -1.86 -24.34
N ARG A 264 -15.03 -3.00 -23.74
CA ARG A 264 -16.14 -3.86 -24.20
C ARG A 264 -17.54 -3.35 -23.84
N THR A 265 -17.63 -2.37 -22.94
CA THR A 265 -18.92 -1.73 -22.56
C THR A 265 -19.06 -0.31 -23.07
N TYR A 266 -17.97 0.45 -23.02
CA TYR A 266 -17.97 1.87 -23.44
C TYR A 266 -16.67 2.22 -24.16
N PRO A 267 -16.52 1.86 -25.44
CA PRO A 267 -15.27 2.04 -26.20
C PRO A 267 -14.72 3.45 -26.11
N ASP A 268 -13.41 3.56 -25.92
CA ASP A 268 -12.64 4.81 -25.86
C ASP A 268 -13.00 5.81 -24.74
N TYR A 269 -13.96 5.48 -23.88
CA TYR A 269 -14.39 6.42 -22.84
C TYR A 269 -13.46 6.43 -21.63
N TYR A 270 -13.04 5.27 -21.17
CA TYR A 270 -12.32 5.14 -19.89
C TYR A 270 -10.82 5.43 -20.00
N TYR A 271 -10.29 5.54 -21.21
CA TYR A 271 -8.86 5.72 -21.45
C TYR A 271 -8.53 7.13 -21.93
N ARG A 272 -7.40 7.67 -21.47
CA ARG A 272 -6.85 8.90 -22.05
C ARG A 272 -6.24 8.64 -23.41
N LYS A 273 -6.36 9.64 -24.26
CA LYS A 273 -5.71 9.66 -25.57
C LYS A 273 -4.87 10.92 -25.74
N THR A 274 -3.77 10.78 -26.43
CA THR A 274 -2.92 11.88 -26.88
C THR A 274 -3.65 12.73 -27.92
N ALA A 275 -3.13 13.92 -28.22
CA ALA A 275 -3.75 14.83 -29.18
C ALA A 275 -3.86 14.24 -30.60
N ASP A 276 -3.00 13.30 -30.98
CA ASP A 276 -3.02 12.58 -32.25
C ASP A 276 -3.90 11.30 -32.22
N GLY A 277 -4.67 11.10 -31.13
CA GLY A 277 -5.67 10.04 -31.00
C GLY A 277 -5.14 8.67 -30.56
N ARG A 278 -3.85 8.51 -30.29
CA ARG A 278 -3.28 7.27 -29.71
C ARG A 278 -3.64 7.17 -28.22
N TYR A 279 -3.68 5.96 -27.70
CA TYR A 279 -3.79 5.77 -26.24
C TYR A 279 -2.53 6.30 -25.54
N SER A 280 -2.75 7.04 -24.47
CA SER A 280 -1.68 7.52 -23.60
C SER A 280 -1.20 6.41 -22.67
N ASP A 281 0.05 6.50 -22.24
CA ASP A 281 0.71 5.47 -21.41
C ASP A 281 1.48 6.08 -20.25
N GLY A 282 0.77 6.75 -19.37
CA GLY A 282 1.34 7.26 -18.12
C GLY A 282 1.64 6.15 -17.12
N SER A 283 1.04 4.97 -17.28
CA SER A 283 1.28 3.81 -16.42
C SER A 283 2.55 3.02 -16.79
N GLY A 284 3.07 3.19 -18.01
CA GLY A 284 4.14 2.32 -18.53
C GLY A 284 3.70 0.89 -18.86
N CYS A 285 2.37 0.62 -18.81
CA CYS A 285 1.76 -0.69 -19.07
C CYS A 285 0.94 -0.71 -20.37
N GLY A 286 1.14 0.27 -21.25
CA GLY A 286 0.49 0.37 -22.57
C GLY A 286 -0.81 1.16 -22.61
N ASN A 287 -1.32 1.62 -21.47
CA ASN A 287 -2.53 2.46 -21.39
C ASN A 287 -2.61 3.22 -20.07
N GLU A 288 -3.48 4.22 -20.02
CA GLU A 288 -3.85 4.88 -18.77
C GLU A 288 -5.35 5.20 -18.74
N THR A 289 -5.95 5.11 -17.56
CA THR A 289 -7.35 5.46 -17.35
C THR A 289 -7.53 6.98 -17.21
N ALA A 290 -8.70 7.47 -17.61
CA ALA A 290 -9.06 8.88 -17.57
C ALA A 290 -9.89 9.20 -16.31
N SER A 291 -9.23 9.31 -15.15
CA SER A 291 -9.89 9.52 -13.85
C SER A 291 -10.72 10.81 -13.81
N GLU A 292 -10.35 11.83 -14.58
CA GLU A 292 -11.08 13.10 -14.70
C GLU A 292 -12.44 12.97 -15.39
N ARG A 293 -12.69 11.86 -16.11
CA ARG A 293 -13.98 11.64 -16.78
C ARG A 293 -15.04 11.20 -15.77
N PRO A 294 -16.24 11.80 -15.81
CA PRO A 294 -17.26 11.58 -14.78
C PRO A 294 -17.56 10.12 -14.46
N LEU A 295 -17.71 9.27 -15.49
CA LEU A 295 -18.06 7.86 -15.28
C LEU A 295 -16.89 7.05 -14.72
N MET A 296 -15.63 7.36 -15.09
CA MET A 296 -14.45 6.72 -14.50
C MET A 296 -14.28 7.12 -13.03
N ARG A 297 -14.42 8.41 -12.73
CA ARG A 297 -14.38 8.93 -11.35
C ARG A 297 -15.44 8.28 -10.48
N GLU A 298 -16.69 8.22 -10.96
CA GLU A 298 -17.80 7.57 -10.27
C GLU A 298 -17.51 6.07 -10.04
N PHE A 299 -16.95 5.39 -11.05
CA PHE A 299 -16.52 3.99 -10.92
C PHE A 299 -15.49 3.81 -9.80
N MET A 300 -14.44 4.63 -9.75
CA MET A 300 -13.40 4.55 -8.72
C MET A 300 -13.98 4.77 -7.31
N ILE A 301 -14.84 5.79 -7.15
CA ILE A 301 -15.49 6.09 -5.88
C ILE A 301 -16.36 4.91 -5.41
N GLU A 302 -17.20 4.37 -6.29
CA GLU A 302 -18.09 3.26 -5.94
C GLU A 302 -17.31 1.96 -5.70
N SER A 303 -16.22 1.73 -6.41
CA SER A 303 -15.34 0.58 -6.18
C SER A 303 -14.66 0.66 -4.80
N VAL A 304 -14.10 1.81 -4.42
CA VAL A 304 -13.51 2.01 -3.08
C VAL A 304 -14.57 1.82 -1.99
N LYS A 305 -15.75 2.41 -2.13
CA LYS A 305 -16.87 2.22 -1.20
C LYS A 305 -17.30 0.74 -1.08
N TYR A 306 -17.30 0.02 -2.21
CA TYR A 306 -17.63 -1.40 -2.23
C TYR A 306 -16.63 -2.22 -1.41
N TRP A 307 -15.32 -2.02 -1.58
CA TRP A 307 -14.30 -2.70 -0.80
C TRP A 307 -14.40 -2.40 0.70
N ILE A 308 -14.73 -1.15 1.06
CA ILE A 308 -14.96 -0.77 2.47
C ILE A 308 -16.18 -1.48 3.06
N ASN A 309 -17.31 -1.45 2.35
CA ASN A 309 -18.59 -1.91 2.89
C ASN A 309 -18.76 -3.44 2.82
N GLU A 310 -18.25 -4.08 1.76
CA GLU A 310 -18.40 -5.52 1.55
C GLU A 310 -17.27 -6.34 2.19
N PHE A 311 -16.04 -5.82 2.17
CA PHE A 311 -14.85 -6.54 2.62
C PHE A 311 -14.19 -5.91 3.86
N HIS A 312 -14.76 -4.84 4.41
CA HIS A 312 -14.27 -4.14 5.60
C HIS A 312 -12.81 -3.63 5.48
N ILE A 313 -12.40 -3.22 4.29
CA ILE A 313 -11.06 -2.69 4.04
C ILE A 313 -10.82 -1.40 4.83
N ASP A 314 -9.63 -1.23 5.41
CA ASP A 314 -9.25 -0.20 6.38
C ASP A 314 -8.33 0.89 5.82
N GLY A 315 -7.87 0.73 4.60
CA GLY A 315 -6.99 1.69 3.93
C GLY A 315 -6.78 1.36 2.47
N PHE A 316 -6.25 2.31 1.71
CA PHE A 316 -5.94 2.12 0.30
C PHE A 316 -4.57 2.71 -0.03
N ARG A 317 -3.76 1.94 -0.75
CA ARG A 317 -2.60 2.43 -1.48
C ARG A 317 -2.97 2.54 -2.95
N PHE A 318 -2.83 3.73 -3.53
CA PHE A 318 -3.06 3.92 -4.95
C PHE A 318 -1.75 3.73 -5.73
N ASP A 319 -1.74 2.68 -6.53
CA ASP A 319 -0.68 2.40 -7.51
C ASP A 319 -0.62 3.55 -8.52
N LEU A 320 0.59 4.05 -8.80
CA LEU A 320 0.79 5.19 -9.69
C LEU A 320 -0.27 6.29 -9.48
N MET A 321 -0.47 6.74 -8.24
CA MET A 321 -1.45 7.77 -7.88
C MET A 321 -1.27 9.03 -8.72
N GLY A 322 -0.04 9.32 -9.14
CA GLY A 322 0.30 10.43 -10.03
C GLY A 322 -0.29 10.36 -11.44
N VAL A 323 -0.91 9.25 -11.83
CA VAL A 323 -1.70 9.14 -13.07
C VAL A 323 -3.13 9.72 -12.88
N HIS A 324 -3.63 9.72 -11.64
CA HIS A 324 -4.97 10.23 -11.33
C HIS A 324 -4.98 11.74 -11.09
N ASP A 325 -6.11 12.38 -11.40
CA ASP A 325 -6.28 13.81 -11.15
C ASP A 325 -6.59 14.10 -9.68
N ILE A 326 -6.13 15.26 -9.20
CA ILE A 326 -6.30 15.74 -7.82
C ILE A 326 -7.77 15.77 -7.40
N GLU A 327 -8.66 16.21 -8.29
CA GLU A 327 -10.09 16.32 -7.99
C GLU A 327 -10.71 14.94 -7.71
N THR A 328 -10.36 13.93 -8.52
CA THR A 328 -10.83 12.55 -8.31
C THR A 328 -10.31 12.00 -6.98
N MET A 329 -9.04 12.19 -6.66
CA MET A 329 -8.47 11.72 -5.40
C MET A 329 -9.15 12.38 -4.19
N ASN A 330 -9.40 13.69 -4.24
CA ASN A 330 -10.10 14.41 -3.17
C ASN A 330 -11.58 14.00 -3.05
N GLN A 331 -12.26 13.68 -4.14
CA GLN A 331 -13.63 13.16 -4.09
C GLN A 331 -13.68 11.74 -3.52
N ILE A 332 -12.70 10.88 -3.83
CA ILE A 332 -12.54 9.56 -3.19
C ILE A 332 -12.34 9.75 -1.69
N ARG A 333 -11.44 10.67 -1.27
CA ARG A 333 -11.20 10.94 0.15
C ARG A 333 -12.48 11.38 0.86
N ALA A 334 -13.21 12.31 0.28
CA ALA A 334 -14.49 12.80 0.85
C ALA A 334 -15.53 11.68 0.96
N ALA A 335 -15.61 10.78 -0.02
CA ALA A 335 -16.53 9.64 0.02
C ALA A 335 -16.15 8.62 1.10
N VAL A 336 -14.86 8.41 1.30
CA VAL A 336 -14.32 7.53 2.35
C VAL A 336 -14.53 8.15 3.73
N ASP A 337 -14.28 9.45 3.91
CA ASP A 337 -14.52 10.17 5.16
C ASP A 337 -15.98 10.11 5.60
N ALA A 338 -16.91 10.12 4.65
CA ALA A 338 -18.32 9.98 4.94
C ALA A 338 -18.71 8.58 5.47
N ILE A 339 -17.87 7.58 5.27
CA ILE A 339 -18.04 6.22 5.83
C ILE A 339 -17.26 6.12 7.14
N ASP A 340 -15.96 6.37 7.11
CA ASP A 340 -15.07 6.32 8.27
C ASP A 340 -13.77 7.11 8.01
N PRO A 341 -13.56 8.25 8.67
CA PRO A 341 -12.37 9.08 8.47
C PRO A 341 -11.07 8.43 8.96
N SER A 342 -11.12 7.33 9.71
CA SER A 342 -9.93 6.59 10.13
C SER A 342 -9.34 5.71 9.02
N ILE A 343 -10.03 5.55 7.88
CA ILE A 343 -9.52 4.82 6.72
C ILE A 343 -8.45 5.66 6.03
N TYR A 344 -7.21 5.22 6.07
CA TYR A 344 -6.10 5.95 5.51
C TYR A 344 -5.94 5.71 4.01
N ILE A 345 -5.62 6.77 3.27
CA ILE A 345 -5.32 6.70 1.82
C ILE A 345 -3.93 7.27 1.58
N TYR A 346 -3.14 6.57 0.81
CA TYR A 346 -1.84 7.03 0.33
C TYR A 346 -1.54 6.40 -1.04
N GLY A 347 -0.48 6.81 -1.69
CA GLY A 347 -0.12 6.23 -2.97
C GLY A 347 1.21 6.73 -3.52
N GLU A 348 1.52 6.28 -4.71
CA GLU A 348 2.71 6.68 -5.44
C GLU A 348 2.46 8.02 -6.15
N GLY A 349 3.11 9.07 -5.69
CA GLY A 349 3.00 10.42 -6.25
C GLY A 349 3.78 10.61 -7.55
N TRP A 350 3.79 9.62 -8.43
CA TRP A 350 4.47 9.64 -9.74
C TRP A 350 3.68 8.85 -10.79
N SER A 351 4.13 8.95 -12.04
CA SER A 351 3.73 8.11 -13.16
C SER A 351 4.96 7.37 -13.70
N ALA A 352 4.78 6.21 -14.31
CA ALA A 352 5.86 5.46 -14.96
C ALA A 352 6.17 5.96 -16.38
N GLY A 353 5.23 6.70 -17.00
CA GLY A 353 5.37 7.30 -18.31
C GLY A 353 4.78 8.71 -18.35
N THR A 354 4.55 9.24 -19.56
CA THR A 354 3.97 10.56 -19.74
C THR A 354 2.45 10.47 -19.87
N CYS A 355 1.74 11.14 -18.97
CA CYS A 355 0.28 11.23 -19.01
C CYS A 355 -0.19 12.28 -20.04
N ALA A 356 -1.25 11.96 -20.79
CA ALA A 356 -1.93 12.92 -21.67
C ALA A 356 -2.94 13.80 -20.89
N TYR A 357 -2.52 14.33 -19.74
CA TYR A 357 -3.29 15.25 -18.91
C TYR A 357 -2.35 16.28 -18.27
N PRO A 358 -2.81 17.52 -18.01
CA PRO A 358 -1.94 18.55 -17.42
C PRO A 358 -1.32 18.11 -16.10
N GLN A 359 0.01 18.12 -16.02
CA GLN A 359 0.76 17.60 -14.87
C GLN A 359 0.40 18.32 -13.57
N GLU A 360 0.12 19.61 -13.60
CA GLU A 360 -0.27 20.40 -12.42
C GLU A 360 -1.65 20.04 -11.85
N LYS A 361 -2.44 19.25 -12.59
CA LYS A 361 -3.73 18.69 -12.17
C LYS A 361 -3.64 17.25 -11.70
N LEU A 362 -2.49 16.59 -11.87
CA LEU A 362 -2.25 15.22 -11.45
C LEU A 362 -1.84 15.16 -9.96
N ALA A 363 -2.17 14.07 -9.30
CA ALA A 363 -1.84 13.81 -7.91
C ALA A 363 -0.36 13.37 -7.74
N MET A 364 0.54 14.16 -8.33
CA MET A 364 1.98 13.99 -8.20
C MET A 364 2.45 14.31 -6.78
N LYS A 365 3.57 13.75 -6.32
CA LYS A 365 4.15 13.98 -4.99
C LYS A 365 4.28 15.48 -4.66
N ALA A 366 4.80 16.27 -5.59
CA ALA A 366 4.92 17.72 -5.43
C ALA A 366 3.57 18.45 -5.25
N SER A 367 2.44 17.79 -5.52
CA SER A 367 1.08 18.31 -5.35
C SER A 367 0.35 17.73 -4.13
N THR A 368 1.01 16.90 -3.31
CA THR A 368 0.38 16.23 -2.14
C THR A 368 -0.23 17.24 -1.16
N TYR A 369 0.33 18.44 -1.04
CA TYR A 369 -0.26 19.52 -0.23
C TYR A 369 -1.65 19.97 -0.69
N LYS A 370 -2.09 19.61 -1.91
CA LYS A 370 -3.45 19.85 -2.44
C LYS A 370 -4.40 18.69 -2.15
N LEU A 371 -3.89 17.57 -1.66
CA LEU A 371 -4.67 16.38 -1.34
C LEU A 371 -5.12 16.44 0.13
N ASN A 372 -6.40 16.16 0.37
CA ASN A 372 -7.02 16.26 1.69
C ASN A 372 -6.63 15.07 2.59
N GLY A 373 -5.45 15.14 3.24
CA GLY A 373 -4.98 14.07 4.14
C GLY A 373 -4.58 12.76 3.45
N ILE A 374 -4.41 12.77 2.13
CA ILE A 374 -3.87 11.63 1.38
C ILE A 374 -2.34 11.71 1.42
N GLY A 375 -1.68 10.59 1.70
CA GLY A 375 -0.23 10.50 1.77
C GLY A 375 0.43 10.09 0.45
N ALA A 376 1.75 10.30 0.37
CA ALA A 376 2.58 9.83 -0.75
C ALA A 376 3.91 9.25 -0.24
N PHE A 377 4.50 8.34 -1.01
CA PHE A 377 5.81 7.76 -0.73
C PHE A 377 6.92 8.81 -0.87
N SER A 378 7.86 8.83 0.08
CA SER A 378 9.02 9.73 0.10
C SER A 378 10.22 9.07 -0.58
N ASP A 379 10.35 9.24 -1.90
CA ASP A 379 11.55 8.83 -2.62
C ASP A 379 12.78 9.66 -2.22
N ASP A 380 12.61 10.91 -1.75
CA ASP A 380 13.70 11.68 -1.15
C ASP A 380 14.37 10.93 0.01
N MET A 381 13.57 10.38 0.94
CA MET A 381 14.09 9.62 2.08
C MET A 381 14.67 8.26 1.65
N ARG A 382 13.92 7.53 0.81
CA ARG A 382 14.35 6.22 0.30
C ARG A 382 15.73 6.31 -0.36
N ASP A 383 15.88 7.22 -1.31
CA ASP A 383 17.08 7.32 -2.11
C ASP A 383 18.23 7.99 -1.35
N ALA A 384 17.94 8.90 -0.41
CA ALA A 384 18.95 9.41 0.52
C ALA A 384 19.56 8.31 1.39
N LEU A 385 18.79 7.32 1.78
CA LEU A 385 19.30 6.18 2.55
C LEU A 385 20.09 5.20 1.65
N ARG A 386 19.46 4.65 0.62
CA ARG A 386 19.98 3.49 -0.12
C ARG A 386 20.63 3.80 -1.47
N GLY A 387 20.40 4.99 -2.02
CA GLY A 387 20.84 5.40 -3.35
C GLY A 387 19.71 5.48 -4.38
N PRO A 388 19.96 6.14 -5.54
CA PRO A 388 18.93 6.50 -6.50
C PRO A 388 18.29 5.27 -7.16
N PHE A 389 16.99 5.33 -7.40
CA PHE A 389 16.23 4.30 -8.12
C PHE A 389 16.81 3.98 -9.52
N SER A 390 17.40 4.97 -10.18
CA SER A 390 17.91 4.83 -11.55
C SER A 390 19.21 4.03 -11.71
N ASP A 391 19.90 3.70 -10.61
CA ASP A 391 21.19 3.00 -10.65
C ASP A 391 21.43 2.17 -9.37
N ASP A 392 21.21 0.88 -9.47
CA ASP A 392 21.35 -0.08 -8.35
C ASP A 392 22.76 -0.14 -7.76
N THR A 393 23.77 0.26 -8.52
CA THR A 393 25.18 0.19 -8.09
C THR A 393 25.62 1.40 -7.30
N LYS A 394 24.84 2.49 -7.30
CA LYS A 394 25.09 3.70 -6.54
C LYS A 394 24.49 3.60 -5.15
N GLY A 395 25.34 3.78 -4.15
CA GLY A 395 24.92 3.95 -2.77
C GLY A 395 24.65 5.42 -2.44
N ALA A 396 24.20 5.64 -1.20
CA ALA A 396 23.99 6.96 -0.61
C ALA A 396 24.45 6.96 0.85
N PHE A 397 23.69 7.53 1.78
CA PHE A 397 24.03 7.64 3.19
C PHE A 397 24.53 6.31 3.79
N LEU A 398 23.79 5.21 3.61
CA LEU A 398 24.15 3.89 4.15
C LEU A 398 25.48 3.34 3.59
N ALA A 399 25.87 3.75 2.38
CA ALA A 399 27.14 3.37 1.77
C ALA A 399 28.33 4.29 2.21
N GLY A 400 28.08 5.24 3.11
CA GLY A 400 29.08 6.22 3.54
C GLY A 400 29.33 7.30 2.48
N ILE A 401 28.34 7.61 1.66
CA ILE A 401 28.40 8.68 0.65
C ILE A 401 27.72 9.91 1.22
N LYS A 402 28.50 11.00 1.28
CA LYS A 402 28.06 12.29 1.81
C LYS A 402 27.20 13.07 0.82
N GLY A 403 26.43 14.02 1.35
CA GLY A 403 25.60 14.95 0.59
C GLY A 403 24.10 14.63 0.65
N GLU A 404 23.74 13.53 1.28
CA GLU A 404 22.34 13.06 1.40
C GLU A 404 21.67 13.50 2.72
N GLU A 405 22.42 14.18 3.60
CA GLU A 405 21.98 14.51 4.95
C GLU A 405 20.73 15.40 4.95
N GLU A 406 20.63 16.37 4.01
CA GLU A 406 19.46 17.24 3.93
C GLU A 406 18.22 16.53 3.44
N SER A 407 18.36 15.58 2.50
CA SER A 407 17.25 14.71 2.06
C SER A 407 16.79 13.80 3.19
N LEU A 408 17.73 13.27 3.98
CA LEU A 408 17.40 12.44 5.15
C LEU A 408 16.71 13.29 6.25
N LYS A 409 17.18 14.50 6.54
CA LYS A 409 16.52 15.44 7.46
C LYS A 409 15.10 15.75 7.00
N PHE A 410 14.92 16.00 5.71
CA PHE A 410 13.60 16.26 5.11
C PHE A 410 12.66 15.07 5.29
N GLY A 411 13.16 13.83 5.09
CA GLY A 411 12.41 12.61 5.38
C GLY A 411 12.07 12.44 6.87
N ILE A 412 13.02 12.77 7.77
CA ILE A 412 12.82 12.68 9.23
C ILE A 412 11.68 13.60 9.71
N VAL A 413 11.59 14.81 9.19
CA VAL A 413 10.51 15.75 9.57
C VAL A 413 9.17 15.46 8.89
N GLY A 414 9.07 14.43 8.03
CA GLY A 414 7.81 14.06 7.38
C GLY A 414 7.44 14.92 6.18
N GLY A 415 8.42 15.42 5.41
CA GLY A 415 8.21 16.19 4.18
C GLY A 415 7.64 17.59 4.38
N ILE A 416 7.54 18.07 5.62
CA ILE A 416 7.02 19.40 5.98
C ILE A 416 8.08 20.48 5.87
N ALA A 417 7.65 21.75 5.87
CA ALA A 417 8.56 22.89 6.02
C ALA A 417 9.17 22.89 7.42
N HIS A 418 10.51 22.87 7.48
CA HIS A 418 11.27 22.96 8.73
C HIS A 418 12.47 23.89 8.56
N ASN A 419 12.72 24.79 9.54
CA ASN A 419 13.71 25.85 9.45
C ASN A 419 15.18 25.36 9.41
N GLN A 420 15.42 24.12 9.82
CA GLN A 420 16.75 23.50 9.81
C GLN A 420 16.97 22.56 8.60
N VAL A 421 16.05 22.52 7.62
CA VAL A 421 16.21 21.75 6.38
C VAL A 421 16.50 22.71 5.23
N ASP A 422 17.64 22.56 4.61
CA ASP A 422 17.99 23.31 3.39
C ASP A 422 17.42 22.60 2.16
N MET A 423 16.25 23.04 1.72
CA MET A 423 15.55 22.47 0.57
C MET A 423 16.33 22.58 -0.75
N THR A 424 17.34 23.45 -0.85
CA THR A 424 18.17 23.54 -2.06
C THR A 424 19.07 22.32 -2.25
N ARG A 425 19.35 21.61 -1.16
CA ARG A 425 20.20 20.41 -1.10
C ARG A 425 19.43 19.09 -1.04
N VAL A 426 18.09 19.13 -0.92
CA VAL A 426 17.25 17.94 -1.00
C VAL A 426 17.30 17.38 -2.43
N ASN A 427 17.30 16.06 -2.60
CA ASN A 427 17.51 15.38 -3.88
C ASN A 427 16.51 15.79 -4.96
N TYR A 428 15.23 15.56 -4.74
CA TYR A 428 14.20 15.74 -5.77
C TYR A 428 13.37 16.99 -5.55
N ASP A 429 12.76 17.12 -4.39
CA ASP A 429 11.86 18.24 -4.10
C ASP A 429 12.63 19.47 -3.59
N LYS A 430 12.39 20.62 -4.22
CA LYS A 430 13.00 21.90 -3.82
C LYS A 430 12.03 22.74 -2.98
N LYS A 431 10.91 22.17 -2.59
CA LYS A 431 9.89 22.74 -1.68
C LYS A 431 9.25 21.62 -0.87
N PRO A 432 8.80 21.91 0.34
CA PRO A 432 7.98 20.97 1.12
C PRO A 432 6.72 20.59 0.34
N TRP A 433 6.36 19.31 0.36
CA TRP A 433 5.25 18.77 -0.42
C TRP A 433 4.10 18.25 0.43
N THR A 434 4.27 18.21 1.75
CA THR A 434 3.22 17.84 2.72
C THR A 434 2.77 19.05 3.53
N ASN A 435 1.49 19.06 3.95
CA ASN A 435 0.99 19.98 4.99
C ASN A 435 1.24 19.42 6.39
N GLU A 436 1.11 18.09 6.53
CA GLU A 436 1.27 17.37 7.79
C GLU A 436 2.21 16.16 7.58
N PRO A 437 2.96 15.74 8.60
CA PRO A 437 3.88 14.59 8.47
C PRO A 437 3.14 13.28 8.16
N THR A 438 1.86 13.18 8.50
CA THR A 438 0.99 12.04 8.14
C THR A 438 0.73 11.89 6.65
N GLN A 439 1.10 12.88 5.83
CA GLN A 439 1.04 12.79 4.37
C GLN A 439 2.33 12.21 3.77
N GLN A 440 3.32 11.84 4.57
CA GLN A 440 4.52 11.16 4.12
C GLN A 440 4.51 9.69 4.53
N ILE A 441 4.75 8.79 3.56
CA ILE A 441 5.15 7.42 3.82
C ILE A 441 6.67 7.37 3.88
N SER A 442 7.20 7.06 5.08
CA SER A 442 8.62 6.91 5.35
C SER A 442 9.04 5.47 5.12
N TYR A 443 9.97 5.23 4.20
CA TYR A 443 10.40 3.88 3.84
C TYR A 443 11.82 3.88 3.28
N VAL A 444 12.43 2.71 3.20
CA VAL A 444 13.74 2.49 2.59
C VAL A 444 13.67 1.53 1.41
N SER A 445 12.74 0.59 1.41
CA SER A 445 12.44 -0.28 0.27
C SER A 445 10.97 -0.74 0.27
N CYS A 446 10.51 -1.22 -0.86
CA CYS A 446 9.18 -1.79 -1.09
C CYS A 446 9.31 -2.99 -2.05
N HIS A 447 8.18 -3.47 -2.59
CA HIS A 447 8.20 -4.57 -3.57
C HIS A 447 8.91 -4.19 -4.87
N ASP A 448 8.80 -2.93 -5.31
CA ASP A 448 9.48 -2.41 -6.52
C ASP A 448 10.98 -2.33 -6.33
N ASP A 449 11.74 -2.47 -7.44
CA ASP A 449 13.17 -2.41 -7.46
C ASP A 449 13.81 -3.59 -6.66
N MET A 450 14.95 -3.38 -6.04
CA MET A 450 15.62 -4.34 -5.17
C MET A 450 15.14 -4.22 -3.72
N CYS A 451 14.94 -5.35 -3.03
CA CYS A 451 14.78 -5.32 -1.58
C CYS A 451 16.07 -4.78 -0.90
N LEU A 452 15.95 -4.33 0.34
CA LEU A 452 17.04 -3.64 1.05
C LEU A 452 18.36 -4.44 1.06
N VAL A 453 18.31 -5.73 1.38
CA VAL A 453 19.48 -6.61 1.40
C VAL A 453 20.20 -6.65 0.05
N ASP A 454 19.45 -6.82 -1.03
CA ASP A 454 20.02 -6.88 -2.38
C ASP A 454 20.61 -5.54 -2.80
N ARG A 455 19.90 -4.44 -2.48
CA ARG A 455 20.36 -3.08 -2.77
C ARG A 455 21.65 -2.76 -2.03
N LEU A 456 21.76 -3.09 -0.75
CA LEU A 456 23.00 -2.89 0.02
C LEU A 456 24.16 -3.72 -0.56
N LYS A 457 23.92 -5.00 -0.91
CA LYS A 457 24.92 -5.84 -1.57
C LYS A 457 25.39 -5.27 -2.91
N ALA A 458 24.49 -4.65 -3.67
CA ALA A 458 24.81 -4.06 -4.97
C ALA A 458 25.54 -2.71 -4.88
N SER A 459 25.30 -1.91 -3.83
CA SER A 459 25.76 -0.51 -3.77
C SER A 459 26.86 -0.24 -2.75
N VAL A 460 26.95 -1.03 -1.65
CA VAL A 460 27.94 -0.78 -0.58
C VAL A 460 29.30 -1.40 -0.91
N PRO A 461 30.39 -0.61 -1.00
CA PRO A 461 31.72 -1.13 -1.38
C PRO A 461 32.22 -2.25 -0.46
N GLY A 462 32.01 -2.15 0.85
CA GLY A 462 32.46 -3.16 1.82
C GLY A 462 31.77 -4.51 1.67
N LEU A 463 30.53 -4.54 1.16
CA LEU A 463 29.79 -5.79 0.90
C LEU A 463 30.18 -6.46 -0.42
N LYS A 464 30.75 -5.69 -1.35
CA LYS A 464 31.30 -6.18 -2.63
C LYS A 464 32.74 -6.68 -2.51
N ASP A 465 33.44 -6.32 -1.45
CA ASP A 465 34.86 -6.67 -1.25
C ASP A 465 35.01 -8.15 -0.88
N MET A 466 35.35 -8.96 -1.87
CA MET A 466 35.55 -10.40 -1.74
C MET A 466 36.85 -10.78 -1.01
N THR A 467 37.73 -9.83 -0.69
CA THR A 467 38.91 -10.07 0.17
C THR A 467 38.55 -10.19 1.64
N ARG A 468 37.36 -9.65 2.04
CA ARG A 468 36.81 -9.77 3.38
C ARG A 468 36.09 -11.12 3.54
N SER A 469 36.09 -11.64 4.76
CA SER A 469 35.35 -12.86 5.09
C SER A 469 33.84 -12.67 4.91
N GLN A 470 33.12 -13.74 4.67
CA GLN A 470 31.66 -13.75 4.61
C GLN A 470 31.05 -13.22 5.92
N ALA A 471 31.62 -13.58 7.08
CA ALA A 471 31.14 -13.14 8.39
C ALA A 471 31.26 -11.61 8.57
N GLU A 472 32.35 -11.01 8.12
CA GLU A 472 32.54 -9.55 8.19
C GLU A 472 31.55 -8.80 7.29
N ARG A 473 31.34 -9.30 6.06
CA ARG A 473 30.33 -8.73 5.14
C ARG A 473 28.91 -8.88 5.70
N GLN A 474 28.58 -10.05 6.27
CA GLN A 474 27.27 -10.27 6.88
C GLN A 474 27.04 -9.36 8.09
N ALA A 475 28.06 -9.16 8.93
CA ALA A 475 27.96 -8.25 10.07
C ALA A 475 27.79 -6.79 9.64
N GLU A 476 28.46 -6.35 8.56
CA GLU A 476 28.26 -5.01 7.99
C GLU A 476 26.86 -4.86 7.40
N LEU A 477 26.37 -5.86 6.65
CA LEU A 477 25.02 -5.86 6.08
C LEU A 477 23.97 -5.69 7.18
N ILE A 478 24.07 -6.46 8.27
CA ILE A 478 23.15 -6.35 9.40
C ILE A 478 23.18 -4.96 10.02
N ARG A 479 24.37 -4.39 10.29
CA ARG A 479 24.45 -3.03 10.86
C ARG A 479 23.77 -1.98 9.97
N LEU A 480 23.97 -2.04 8.65
CA LEU A 480 23.38 -1.09 7.71
C LEU A 480 21.87 -1.25 7.56
N ASP A 481 21.38 -2.50 7.59
CA ASP A 481 19.95 -2.82 7.61
C ASP A 481 19.28 -2.22 8.86
N LEU A 482 19.83 -2.48 10.04
CA LEU A 482 19.31 -1.94 11.30
C LEU A 482 19.36 -0.41 11.35
N LEU A 483 20.44 0.21 10.83
CA LEU A 483 20.56 1.66 10.74
C LEU A 483 19.49 2.27 9.83
N ALA A 484 19.24 1.64 8.67
CA ALA A 484 18.22 2.07 7.73
C ALA A 484 16.83 2.10 8.37
N GLN A 485 16.47 1.02 9.05
CA GLN A 485 15.16 0.92 9.69
C GLN A 485 15.04 1.85 10.92
N THR A 486 16.14 2.09 11.63
CA THR A 486 16.12 3.10 12.70
C THR A 486 15.74 4.47 12.15
N ALA A 487 16.30 4.87 11.00
CA ALA A 487 15.94 6.13 10.36
C ALA A 487 14.46 6.19 9.98
N VAL A 488 13.91 5.09 9.44
CA VAL A 488 12.48 4.99 9.08
C VAL A 488 11.58 5.09 10.30
N PHE A 489 11.82 4.28 11.34
CA PHE A 489 10.93 4.17 12.50
C PHE A 489 11.05 5.33 13.49
N THR A 490 12.12 6.13 13.44
CA THR A 490 12.27 7.34 14.25
C THR A 490 11.87 8.62 13.52
N SER A 491 11.49 8.53 12.22
CA SER A 491 10.98 9.66 11.45
C SER A 491 9.52 10.00 11.81
N GLN A 492 9.08 11.22 11.51
CA GLN A 492 7.75 11.72 11.84
C GLN A 492 6.65 11.33 10.83
N GLY A 493 7.02 10.84 9.64
CA GLY A 493 6.09 10.27 8.67
C GLY A 493 5.51 8.92 9.12
N VAL A 494 4.61 8.36 8.32
CA VAL A 494 4.04 7.02 8.55
C VAL A 494 5.04 5.96 8.11
N PRO A 495 5.54 5.10 9.00
CA PRO A 495 6.54 4.10 8.68
C PRO A 495 5.95 2.95 7.85
N PHE A 496 6.73 2.53 6.88
CA PHE A 496 6.40 1.46 5.96
C PHE A 496 7.63 0.56 5.77
N MET A 497 7.43 -0.75 5.82
CA MET A 497 8.49 -1.74 5.59
C MET A 497 8.02 -2.86 4.67
N LEU A 498 8.92 -3.34 3.82
CA LEU A 498 8.69 -4.54 3.01
C LEU A 498 8.73 -5.78 3.90
N ALA A 499 7.73 -6.62 3.79
CA ALA A 499 7.66 -7.87 4.55
C ALA A 499 8.85 -8.79 4.25
N GLY A 500 9.46 -9.28 5.32
CA GLY A 500 10.67 -10.12 5.29
C GLY A 500 11.97 -9.36 5.52
N GLU A 501 11.99 -8.02 5.55
CA GLU A 501 13.19 -7.26 5.91
C GLU A 501 13.66 -7.61 7.33
N GLU A 502 12.74 -7.81 8.25
CA GLU A 502 13.00 -8.23 9.63
C GLU A 502 13.66 -9.62 9.77
N MET A 503 13.82 -10.32 8.67
CA MET A 503 14.55 -11.57 8.57
C MET A 503 15.59 -11.57 7.44
N LEU A 504 16.05 -10.39 7.01
CA LEU A 504 17.02 -10.19 5.92
C LEU A 504 16.57 -10.83 4.60
N ARG A 505 15.38 -10.49 4.14
CA ARG A 505 14.84 -10.98 2.87
C ARG A 505 15.80 -10.69 1.71
N ASP A 506 16.10 -11.72 0.94
CA ASP A 506 17.03 -11.71 -0.17
C ASP A 506 16.32 -12.25 -1.42
N LYS A 507 16.21 -11.43 -2.45
CA LYS A 507 15.66 -11.80 -3.76
C LYS A 507 16.76 -12.10 -4.78
N LYS A 508 17.96 -12.41 -4.30
CA LYS A 508 19.13 -12.83 -5.08
C LYS A 508 19.57 -11.81 -6.13
N GLY A 509 19.41 -10.52 -5.81
CA GLY A 509 19.78 -9.41 -6.68
C GLY A 509 18.82 -9.17 -7.84
N VAL A 510 17.63 -9.76 -7.82
CA VAL A 510 16.64 -9.55 -8.89
C VAL A 510 15.95 -8.21 -8.70
N HIS A 511 16.13 -7.33 -9.68
CA HIS A 511 15.41 -6.08 -9.81
C HIS A 511 14.01 -6.33 -10.36
N ASN A 512 12.95 -5.78 -9.75
CA ASN A 512 11.56 -5.94 -10.18
C ASN A 512 11.16 -7.42 -10.43
N SER A 513 11.02 -8.17 -9.34
CA SER A 513 10.77 -9.62 -9.38
C SER A 513 9.32 -10.02 -9.69
N PHE A 514 8.54 -9.14 -10.36
CA PHE A 514 7.07 -9.25 -10.53
C PHE A 514 6.58 -10.55 -11.16
N SER A 515 7.39 -11.19 -12.01
CA SER A 515 7.08 -12.46 -12.66
C SER A 515 8.16 -13.53 -12.41
N SER A 516 9.04 -13.30 -11.44
CA SER A 516 10.08 -14.26 -11.06
C SER A 516 9.46 -15.44 -10.27
N PRO A 517 10.09 -16.62 -10.31
CA PRO A 517 9.56 -17.80 -9.63
C PRO A 517 9.50 -17.62 -8.09
N ASP A 518 8.72 -18.48 -7.42
CA ASP A 518 8.61 -18.53 -5.96
C ASP A 518 9.98 -18.54 -5.28
N SER A 519 10.96 -19.29 -5.81
CA SER A 519 12.32 -19.38 -5.25
C SER A 519 13.10 -18.05 -5.16
N ILE A 520 12.63 -17.01 -5.84
CA ILE A 520 13.13 -15.63 -5.73
C ILE A 520 12.28 -14.83 -4.74
N ASN A 521 10.96 -15.03 -4.76
CA ASN A 521 10.01 -14.19 -4.05
C ASN A 521 9.63 -14.71 -2.66
N GLU A 522 9.69 -16.04 -2.43
CA GLU A 522 9.29 -16.66 -1.17
C GLU A 522 10.11 -16.20 0.04
N PHE A 523 9.51 -16.21 1.21
CA PHE A 523 10.23 -15.96 2.45
C PHE A 523 11.06 -17.17 2.88
N ASN A 524 12.31 -16.94 3.28
CA ASN A 524 13.10 -17.94 3.97
C ASN A 524 12.87 -17.83 5.49
N TRP A 525 11.89 -18.55 6.01
CA TRP A 525 11.52 -18.51 7.42
C TRP A 525 12.60 -19.07 8.36
N ASP A 526 13.57 -19.81 7.86
CA ASP A 526 14.71 -20.28 8.68
C ASP A 526 15.65 -19.13 9.06
N ASN A 527 15.60 -17.99 8.35
CA ASN A 527 16.35 -16.79 8.70
C ASN A 527 15.98 -16.23 10.08
N LEU A 528 14.75 -16.44 10.56
CA LEU A 528 14.37 -16.07 11.94
C LEU A 528 15.21 -16.79 12.99
N LYS A 529 15.65 -18.03 12.70
CA LYS A 529 16.55 -18.78 13.58
C LYS A 529 18.01 -18.42 13.34
N GLN A 530 18.35 -18.07 12.11
CA GLN A 530 19.72 -17.73 11.72
C GLN A 530 20.12 -16.32 12.16
N TYR A 531 19.16 -15.37 12.14
CA TYR A 531 19.37 -13.96 12.45
C TYR A 531 18.33 -13.43 13.48
N PRO A 532 18.18 -14.08 14.65
CA PRO A 532 17.16 -13.68 15.62
C PRO A 532 17.32 -12.24 16.10
N GLN A 533 18.57 -11.75 16.17
CA GLN A 533 18.88 -10.38 16.60
C GLN A 533 18.32 -9.31 15.64
N VAL A 534 18.14 -9.63 14.35
CA VAL A 534 17.51 -8.72 13.38
C VAL A 534 16.03 -8.59 13.69
N PHE A 535 15.34 -9.72 13.82
CA PHE A 535 13.91 -9.75 14.16
C PHE A 535 13.64 -9.04 15.50
N GLU A 536 14.45 -9.34 16.53
CA GLU A 536 14.34 -8.71 17.86
C GLU A 536 14.52 -7.18 17.77
N TYR A 537 15.44 -6.71 16.93
CA TYR A 537 15.67 -5.27 16.73
C TYR A 537 14.47 -4.59 16.06
N TYR A 538 13.90 -5.19 15.03
CA TYR A 538 12.70 -4.66 14.36
C TYR A 538 11.50 -4.63 15.32
N CYS A 539 11.28 -5.69 16.09
CA CYS A 539 10.27 -5.69 17.16
C CYS A 539 10.52 -4.53 18.14
N GLY A 540 11.76 -4.33 18.55
CA GLY A 540 12.17 -3.23 19.45
C GLY A 540 11.86 -1.85 18.87
N LEU A 541 12.18 -1.60 17.59
CA LEU A 541 11.88 -0.33 16.91
C LEU A 541 10.37 -0.07 16.84
N ILE A 542 9.59 -1.09 16.48
CA ILE A 542 8.14 -0.98 16.36
C ILE A 542 7.52 -0.71 17.73
N HIS A 543 7.94 -1.42 18.77
CA HIS A 543 7.47 -1.20 20.14
C HIS A 543 7.86 0.18 20.64
N LEU A 544 9.10 0.61 20.40
CA LEU A 544 9.57 1.94 20.77
C LEU A 544 8.66 3.03 20.15
N ARG A 545 8.38 2.94 18.86
CA ARG A 545 7.50 3.88 18.18
C ARG A 545 6.06 3.83 18.70
N ASN A 546 5.53 2.62 18.95
CA ASN A 546 4.17 2.46 19.45
C ASN A 546 3.99 3.00 20.89
N ASN A 547 5.02 2.88 21.73
CA ASN A 547 4.99 3.28 23.13
C ASN A 547 5.36 4.75 23.35
N HIS A 548 6.11 5.36 22.40
CA HIS A 548 6.60 6.73 22.51
C HIS A 548 5.96 7.65 21.45
N PRO A 549 4.93 8.41 21.80
CA PRO A 549 4.26 9.38 20.89
C PRO A 549 5.19 10.43 20.29
N ALA A 550 6.31 10.72 20.93
CA ALA A 550 7.33 11.63 20.42
C ALA A 550 7.83 11.27 19.00
N PHE A 551 7.84 9.98 18.63
CA PHE A 551 8.21 9.54 17.27
C PHE A 551 7.09 9.69 16.24
N ARG A 552 5.89 10.14 16.65
CA ARG A 552 4.69 10.22 15.81
C ARG A 552 3.81 11.40 16.22
N LEU A 553 4.41 12.59 16.23
CA LEU A 553 3.78 13.84 16.69
C LEU A 553 2.53 14.24 15.89
N GLY A 554 2.40 13.75 14.66
CA GLY A 554 1.18 13.80 13.86
C GLY A 554 0.87 15.12 13.18
N THR A 555 1.39 16.25 13.66
CA THR A 555 1.17 17.58 13.07
C THR A 555 2.47 18.32 12.77
N ALA A 556 2.45 19.14 11.72
CA ALA A 556 3.59 19.96 11.34
C ALA A 556 3.97 20.98 12.42
N GLU A 557 2.99 21.49 13.16
CA GLU A 557 3.23 22.41 14.28
C GLU A 557 4.02 21.71 15.39
N ALA A 558 3.55 20.54 15.84
CA ALA A 558 4.24 19.76 16.87
C ALA A 558 5.66 19.35 16.45
N VAL A 559 5.85 18.94 15.19
CA VAL A 559 7.19 18.61 14.69
C VAL A 559 8.12 19.82 14.73
N ARG A 560 7.67 20.99 14.30
CA ARG A 560 8.49 22.23 14.37
C ARG A 560 8.80 22.68 15.80
N GLU A 561 7.93 22.42 16.75
CA GLU A 561 8.10 22.78 18.17
C GLU A 561 9.07 21.83 18.88
N HIS A 562 8.88 20.52 18.65
CA HIS A 562 9.53 19.49 19.46
C HIS A 562 10.76 18.86 18.81
N LEU A 563 10.93 18.91 17.47
CA LEU A 563 12.08 18.31 16.79
C LEU A 563 13.11 19.39 16.42
N GLU A 564 14.38 19.16 16.80
CA GLU A 564 15.50 19.97 16.36
C GLU A 564 16.69 19.10 15.93
N PHE A 565 17.38 19.48 14.86
CA PHE A 565 18.64 18.84 14.47
C PHE A 565 19.79 19.48 15.28
N ILE A 566 20.52 18.62 16.00
CA ILE A 566 21.62 19.04 16.90
C ILE A 566 23.01 18.81 16.29
N ALA A 567 23.14 17.88 15.35
CA ALA A 567 24.34 17.69 14.56
C ALA A 567 24.01 17.20 13.16
N THR A 568 24.71 17.72 12.16
CA THR A 568 24.70 17.24 10.77
C THR A 568 26.12 17.37 10.24
N ASP A 569 26.74 16.25 9.87
CA ASP A 569 28.09 16.16 9.33
C ASP A 569 28.10 15.09 8.23
N ASP A 570 29.18 14.94 7.50
CA ASP A 570 29.33 13.93 6.45
C ASP A 570 28.87 12.54 6.97
N CYS A 571 27.81 11.97 6.38
CA CYS A 571 27.20 10.68 6.73
C CYS A 571 26.78 10.55 8.21
N LEU A 572 26.37 11.66 8.84
CA LEU A 572 25.88 11.71 10.21
C LEU A 572 24.72 12.70 10.32
N VAL A 573 23.63 12.25 10.91
CA VAL A 573 22.48 13.09 11.26
C VAL A 573 22.08 12.81 12.70
N ALA A 574 21.98 13.84 13.52
CA ALA A 574 21.48 13.74 14.89
C ALA A 574 20.37 14.76 15.14
N PHE A 575 19.30 14.29 15.74
CA PHE A 575 18.17 15.14 16.13
C PHE A 575 17.70 14.85 17.54
N ARG A 576 17.02 15.82 18.09
CA ARG A 576 16.47 15.80 19.43
C ARG A 576 14.95 16.01 19.35
N LEU A 577 14.22 15.23 20.12
CA LEU A 577 12.81 15.45 20.44
C LEU A 577 12.78 16.00 21.87
N LYS A 578 12.32 17.24 22.05
CA LYS A 578 12.45 18.01 23.28
C LYS A 578 11.10 18.49 23.83
N ASN A 579 11.08 18.88 25.09
CA ASN A 579 9.88 19.44 25.77
C ASN A 579 8.67 18.50 25.64
N LEU A 580 8.88 17.23 25.95
CA LEU A 580 7.89 16.18 25.71
C LEU A 580 6.92 15.95 26.87
N GLU A 581 6.97 16.77 27.93
CA GLU A 581 6.06 16.67 29.07
C GLU A 581 4.58 16.76 28.62
N GLY A 582 3.81 15.76 28.98
CA GLY A 582 2.41 15.64 28.58
C GLY A 582 2.18 15.01 27.19
N ILE A 583 3.25 14.75 26.44
CA ILE A 583 3.23 14.05 25.14
C ILE A 583 3.76 12.63 25.30
N ASP A 584 4.88 12.49 26.00
CA ASP A 584 5.60 11.22 26.15
C ASP A 584 5.98 10.95 27.60
N SER A 585 6.28 9.70 27.91
CA SER A 585 6.84 9.30 29.21
C SER A 585 8.32 9.70 29.36
N TRP A 586 9.02 9.94 28.25
CA TRP A 586 10.35 10.50 28.19
C TRP A 586 10.28 12.01 27.94
N LYS A 587 11.07 12.79 28.67
CA LYS A 587 11.05 14.26 28.57
C LYS A 587 11.87 14.78 27.39
N ASP A 588 12.88 14.00 27.01
CA ASP A 588 13.85 14.35 25.98
C ASP A 588 14.40 13.09 25.32
N ILE A 589 14.55 13.10 24.01
CA ILE A 589 15.06 11.96 23.25
C ILE A 589 16.10 12.48 22.25
N ILE A 590 17.25 11.83 22.17
CA ILE A 590 18.28 12.10 21.17
C ILE A 590 18.44 10.86 20.29
N VAL A 591 18.35 11.05 18.98
CA VAL A 591 18.60 10.01 17.96
C VAL A 591 19.82 10.42 17.15
N VAL A 592 20.78 9.52 17.04
CA VAL A 592 21.99 9.71 16.22
C VAL A 592 22.08 8.59 15.20
N LEU A 593 22.18 8.97 13.94
CA LEU A 593 22.34 8.06 12.79
C LEU A 593 23.76 8.27 12.23
N ASN A 594 24.61 7.27 12.30
CA ASN A 594 26.00 7.32 11.85
C ASN A 594 26.26 6.23 10.80
N ALA A 595 26.42 6.61 9.55
CA ALA A 595 26.79 5.70 8.46
C ALA A 595 28.31 5.67 8.20
N ASN A 596 29.11 6.45 8.94
CA ASN A 596 30.56 6.42 8.83
C ASN A 596 31.12 5.06 9.30
N LYS A 597 32.25 4.66 8.71
CA LYS A 597 33.01 3.46 9.12
C LYS A 597 33.77 3.63 10.44
N GLU A 598 33.64 4.79 11.06
CA GLU A 598 34.29 5.17 12.32
C GLU A 598 33.24 5.61 13.34
N ALA A 599 33.52 5.46 14.61
CA ALA A 599 32.74 6.05 15.68
C ALA A 599 32.79 7.57 15.59
N LYS A 600 31.69 8.24 15.91
CA LYS A 600 31.57 9.71 15.93
C LYS A 600 31.10 10.17 17.31
N THR A 601 31.69 11.25 17.79
CA THR A 601 31.28 11.93 19.02
C THR A 601 30.63 13.26 18.65
N ILE A 602 29.47 13.52 19.21
CA ILE A 602 28.73 14.77 19.02
C ILE A 602 28.46 15.45 20.38
N ALA A 603 28.38 16.75 20.38
CA ALA A 603 27.87 17.49 21.53
C ALA A 603 26.36 17.25 21.68
N ILE A 604 25.93 17.06 22.93
CA ILE A 604 24.52 16.96 23.30
C ILE A 604 24.20 17.92 24.44
N PRO A 605 22.95 18.32 24.65
CA PRO A 605 22.59 19.11 25.84
C PRO A 605 23.01 18.42 27.13
N GLU A 606 23.47 19.19 28.10
CA GLU A 606 23.85 18.68 29.43
C GLU A 606 22.64 18.01 30.09
N GLY A 607 22.80 16.78 30.58
CA GLY A 607 21.74 16.09 31.27
C GLY A 607 22.08 14.65 31.66
N GLU A 608 21.20 14.03 32.43
CA GLU A 608 21.26 12.61 32.79
C GLU A 608 20.51 11.79 31.74
N TYR A 609 21.24 10.92 31.02
CA TYR A 609 20.71 10.11 29.93
C TYR A 609 20.73 8.63 30.22
N THR A 610 19.74 7.94 29.67
CA THR A 610 19.69 6.47 29.58
C THR A 610 19.77 6.06 28.12
N VAL A 611 20.48 4.97 27.82
CA VAL A 611 20.60 4.44 26.46
C VAL A 611 19.41 3.53 26.17
N ALA A 612 18.60 3.84 25.15
CA ALA A 612 17.51 2.98 24.65
C ALA A 612 17.96 2.11 23.48
N CYS A 613 18.86 2.61 22.64
CA CYS A 613 19.38 1.88 21.48
C CYS A 613 20.87 2.09 21.31
N CYS A 614 21.62 1.02 21.19
CA CYS A 614 23.02 1.04 20.76
C CYS A 614 23.46 -0.34 20.25
N ASN A 615 24.41 -0.38 19.33
CA ASN A 615 25.08 -1.60 18.86
C ASN A 615 24.12 -2.74 18.40
N GLY A 616 23.03 -2.38 17.74
CA GLY A 616 22.05 -3.36 17.27
C GLY A 616 21.17 -3.96 18.39
N VAL A 617 21.11 -3.30 19.55
CA VAL A 617 20.25 -3.69 20.68
C VAL A 617 19.31 -2.53 21.00
N ILE A 618 18.04 -2.85 21.24
CA ILE A 618 17.03 -1.91 21.74
C ILE A 618 16.49 -2.41 23.07
N ASN A 619 16.43 -1.52 24.05
CA ASN A 619 15.78 -1.77 25.33
C ASN A 619 15.14 -0.46 25.84
N GLU A 620 13.82 -0.36 25.76
CA GLU A 620 13.05 0.79 26.21
C GLU A 620 13.25 1.09 27.72
N GLN A 621 13.54 0.08 28.54
CA GLN A 621 13.83 0.25 29.96
C GLN A 621 15.26 0.73 30.24
N GLY A 622 16.12 0.77 29.24
CA GLY A 622 17.50 1.20 29.29
C GLY A 622 18.52 0.08 29.15
N ILE A 623 19.63 0.40 28.52
CA ILE A 623 20.82 -0.43 28.37
C ILE A 623 21.90 0.13 29.31
N GLY A 624 22.18 -0.57 30.41
CA GLY A 624 23.11 -0.11 31.44
C GLY A 624 22.50 0.92 32.41
N LEU A 625 23.37 1.68 33.07
CA LEU A 625 22.98 2.73 34.03
C LEU A 625 22.86 4.08 33.33
N SER A 626 22.01 4.97 33.88
CA SER A 626 21.97 6.39 33.48
C SER A 626 23.30 7.08 33.80
N PHE A 627 23.67 8.06 33.01
CA PHE A 627 24.90 8.82 33.16
C PHE A 627 24.71 10.29 32.78
N ASN A 628 25.45 11.17 33.45
CA ASN A 628 25.51 12.58 33.07
C ASN A 628 26.46 12.78 31.88
N ALA A 629 26.00 13.51 30.86
CA ALA A 629 26.79 13.75 29.65
C ALA A 629 26.50 15.12 29.04
N THR A 630 27.53 15.62 28.33
CA THR A 630 27.48 16.78 27.44
C THR A 630 27.87 16.40 26.00
N GLU A 631 28.28 15.15 25.82
CA GLU A 631 28.60 14.55 24.53
C GLU A 631 28.18 13.10 24.47
N ALA A 632 27.96 12.59 23.26
CA ALA A 632 27.59 11.20 23.01
C ALA A 632 28.39 10.60 21.87
N THR A 633 28.86 9.36 22.04
CA THR A 633 29.58 8.62 21.01
C THR A 633 28.70 7.55 20.42
N VAL A 634 28.50 7.59 19.11
CA VAL A 634 27.82 6.59 18.29
C VAL A 634 28.86 5.74 17.55
N ASN A 635 28.72 4.42 17.57
CA ASN A 635 29.64 3.52 16.87
C ASN A 635 29.52 3.62 15.34
N ALA A 636 30.49 3.02 14.64
CA ALA A 636 30.50 2.93 13.19
C ALA A 636 29.26 2.22 12.64
N GLN A 637 28.67 2.76 11.59
CA GLN A 637 27.53 2.18 10.88
C GLN A 637 26.41 1.72 11.83
N SER A 638 26.00 2.60 12.74
CA SER A 638 24.98 2.29 13.75
C SER A 638 24.16 3.49 14.17
N ALA A 639 23.11 3.22 14.90
CA ALA A 639 22.28 4.24 15.55
C ALA A 639 22.50 4.23 17.07
N LEU A 640 22.25 5.40 17.69
CA LEU A 640 22.19 5.60 19.11
C LEU A 640 20.89 6.32 19.47
N ILE A 641 20.15 5.83 20.45
CA ILE A 641 19.00 6.52 21.02
C ILE A 641 19.23 6.70 22.51
N LEU A 642 19.21 7.96 22.94
CA LEU A 642 19.31 8.35 24.35
C LEU A 642 18.00 9.01 24.78
N TYR A 643 17.63 8.86 26.05
CA TYR A 643 16.48 9.56 26.60
C TYR A 643 16.69 10.05 28.03
N GLN A 644 15.89 11.05 28.44
CA GLN A 644 15.75 11.53 29.81
C GLN A 644 14.34 11.20 30.33
N LYS A 645 14.26 10.78 31.60
CA LYS A 645 12.97 10.51 32.29
C LYS A 645 12.35 11.78 32.87
#